data_dd62785d161f4d47d5fe2bd2a77dd43c
#
_entry.id   dd62785d161f4d47d5fe2bd2a77dd43c
#
_cell.length_a   1.000
_cell.length_b   1.000
_cell.length_c   1.000
_cell.angle_alpha   90.00
_cell.angle_beta   90.00
_cell.angle_gamma   90.00
#
_symmetry.space_group_name_H-M   'P 1'
#
loop_
_entity.id
_entity.type
_entity.pdbx_description
1 polymer ?
#
loop_
_entity_poly.entity_id
_entity_poly.type
_entity_poly.pdbx_seq_one_letter_code
_entity_poly.pdbx_strand_id
1 'polypeptide(L)'
;MVIETCKRHPGLSKLASGEQLVQTISIIFRAMMPNTPPKRGLRVDSQWGEFGILASQYFAPLIFHLPYPRSLQEAWQNIDRAILLFVFNNEKGIKKADRIRYQLIGNEPEIVPNSTIRDWHRKGIKHFSTYIAQYMKQSEVNAKIKETSHSKQSSIIQSPKKLRPTQAFRIWTKYVVLLLIVGLLSISIWKGWGIYQRVRSIKQQTEEIFAISDSTLDSDEVQEISQITSQLRMDLESVQLELTPLLNFSRNLKWIPVYGGDISQAPYILEMMVQISVTGDEMLRAISPLIPVYEEDQSTFSILDTISKLKNVDNELLAAQIAFANAQSARQKIQTDILSSDLYELLNDQIDPFLFSINTAFPISDVLQMARLAPYLLGSAANGEQDYMILIQNEDELRPTGGFLTAVGWLKVEIGKIADLSFNSSDKVDDLSKPYPKSPWQLNDYMMAEILLFRDSNWFTNFPTTVEWAKFLYAYTQSKHVDGVITVDQHVVEELLKIIGPVKVSGVEDSISADNVLAYMRSAKEQTPPAGISKNEWDRKQFISSLADALINKLVDDSHQDWKLLSQLLIQLLDEKHILLQFDNPEMSNLLAKRGWDGAVKIAANSDFLMVVDSNIGFNKTNALMQTEINYTVNLADMNYPIANTTITFTNNSEINPGSSTECIQGGGDGRDLPLDQRAYIMHDCYWSYLRIYTPAGSQLISSTPHEIPQNWSLREQTIPARIDILDEKIDNTCAYGTILVVPKSEILQTNFTYQLPVAVIESENDNKTFRYRLTIQKQPGTLALPLTLHVILPPGMDAVSATSGFYHSQQTGEEWILETDLREDITIEIVFRPSAEV
;
A
#
# COMPACT_ATOMS: atom_id res chain seq x y z
N MET A 1 4.15 28.65 4.52
CA MET A 1 5.20 29.67 4.17
C MET A 1 5.01 30.25 2.76
N VAL A 2 4.98 29.45 1.67
CA VAL A 2 4.79 29.99 0.30
C VAL A 2 3.46 30.74 0.17
N ILE A 3 2.35 30.16 0.61
CA ILE A 3 1.01 30.77 0.60
C ILE A 3 0.98 32.08 1.42
N GLU A 4 1.62 32.13 2.58
CA GLU A 4 1.71 33.35 3.38
C GLU A 4 2.59 34.43 2.75
N THR A 5 3.68 34.03 2.11
CA THR A 5 4.55 34.97 1.37
C THR A 5 3.82 35.52 0.16
N CYS A 6 3.09 34.69 -0.58
CA CYS A 6 2.28 35.13 -1.72
C CYS A 6 1.07 36.00 -1.30
N LYS A 7 0.42 35.72 -0.16
CA LYS A 7 -0.65 36.56 0.40
C LYS A 7 -0.20 37.96 0.76
N ARG A 8 1.09 38.18 1.04
CA ARG A 8 1.66 39.51 1.29
C ARG A 8 1.87 40.33 0.00
N HIS A 9 1.77 39.69 -1.19
CA HIS A 9 1.87 40.41 -2.46
C HIS A 9 0.56 41.14 -2.76
N PRO A 10 0.57 42.46 -3.03
CA PRO A 10 -0.64 43.27 -3.19
C PRO A 10 -1.65 42.73 -4.22
N GLY A 11 -1.16 42.11 -5.29
CA GLY A 11 -2.01 41.50 -6.32
C GLY A 11 -2.69 40.21 -5.93
N LEU A 12 -2.02 39.37 -5.11
CA LEU A 12 -2.53 38.06 -4.70
C LEU A 12 -3.36 38.09 -3.41
N SER A 13 -3.23 39.14 -2.61
CA SER A 13 -3.99 39.33 -1.37
C SER A 13 -5.50 39.48 -1.60
N LYS A 14 -5.92 39.78 -2.84
CA LYS A 14 -7.33 39.94 -3.24
C LYS A 14 -8.02 38.62 -3.61
N LEU A 15 -7.30 37.50 -3.68
CA LEU A 15 -7.89 36.20 -4.01
C LEU A 15 -8.62 35.60 -2.80
N ALA A 16 -9.89 35.26 -2.95
CA ALA A 16 -10.81 34.96 -1.88
C ALA A 16 -10.60 33.56 -1.25
N SER A 17 -9.97 32.60 -1.96
CA SER A 17 -9.74 31.25 -1.46
C SER A 17 -8.29 30.80 -1.66
N GLY A 18 -7.83 29.89 -0.78
CA GLY A 18 -6.50 29.30 -0.89
C GLY A 18 -6.31 28.51 -2.18
N GLU A 19 -7.36 27.90 -2.69
CA GLU A 19 -7.36 27.11 -3.94
C GLU A 19 -7.19 28.01 -5.17
N GLN A 20 -7.91 29.11 -5.25
CA GLN A 20 -7.71 30.13 -6.30
C GLN A 20 -6.31 30.70 -6.27
N LEU A 21 -5.75 30.90 -5.09
CA LEU A 21 -4.37 31.36 -4.94
C LEU A 21 -3.37 30.34 -5.49
N VAL A 22 -3.53 29.05 -5.18
CA VAL A 22 -2.68 27.95 -5.67
C VAL A 22 -2.78 27.81 -7.19
N GLN A 23 -3.99 27.84 -7.75
CA GLN A 23 -4.20 27.77 -9.20
C GLN A 23 -3.56 28.97 -9.92
N THR A 24 -3.74 30.18 -9.42
CA THR A 24 -3.16 31.40 -10.00
C THR A 24 -1.62 31.35 -9.94
N ILE A 25 -1.05 30.94 -8.83
CA ILE A 25 0.39 30.76 -8.66
C ILE A 25 0.93 29.73 -9.65
N SER A 26 0.24 28.60 -9.82
CA SER A 26 0.64 27.54 -10.75
C SER A 26 0.65 28.04 -12.21
N ILE A 27 -0.36 28.80 -12.63
CA ILE A 27 -0.44 29.38 -13.98
C ILE A 27 0.73 30.35 -14.21
N ILE A 28 1.00 31.24 -13.24
CA ILE A 28 2.07 32.23 -13.34
C ILE A 28 3.43 31.55 -13.38
N PHE A 29 3.64 30.55 -12.51
CA PHE A 29 4.88 29.80 -12.45
C PHE A 29 5.15 29.04 -13.76
N ARG A 30 4.10 28.43 -14.34
CA ARG A 30 4.17 27.78 -15.65
C ARG A 30 4.57 28.76 -16.77
N ALA A 31 4.05 29.99 -16.74
CA ALA A 31 4.40 31.04 -17.71
C ALA A 31 5.86 31.51 -17.62
N MET A 32 6.54 31.29 -16.48
CA MET A 32 7.95 31.61 -16.27
C MET A 32 8.90 30.56 -16.84
N MET A 33 8.40 29.36 -17.21
CA MET A 33 9.24 28.28 -17.70
C MET A 33 9.91 28.69 -19.03
N PRO A 34 11.23 28.51 -19.17
CA PRO A 34 11.93 28.83 -20.43
C PRO A 34 11.44 27.95 -21.59
N ASN A 35 11.20 28.55 -22.73
CA ASN A 35 10.67 27.88 -23.94
C ASN A 35 11.66 26.92 -24.62
N THR A 36 12.92 26.95 -24.21
CA THR A 36 13.98 26.11 -24.79
C THR A 36 14.54 25.17 -23.72
N PRO A 37 14.71 23.86 -24.00
CA PRO A 37 15.28 22.93 -23.03
C PRO A 37 16.72 23.32 -22.68
N PRO A 38 17.22 23.04 -21.46
CA PRO A 38 18.59 23.27 -21.09
C PRO A 38 19.51 22.41 -21.95
N LYS A 39 20.63 22.96 -22.39
CA LYS A 39 21.62 22.25 -23.19
C LYS A 39 22.42 21.30 -22.27
N ARG A 40 22.52 20.02 -22.63
CA ARG A 40 23.35 19.04 -21.92
C ARG A 40 24.82 19.43 -22.02
N GLY A 41 25.57 19.35 -20.93
CA GLY A 41 27.03 19.51 -20.88
C GLY A 41 27.55 20.94 -20.98
N LEU A 42 26.70 21.96 -20.98
CA LEU A 42 27.07 23.38 -20.96
C LEU A 42 26.60 24.04 -19.65
N ARG A 43 27.25 25.19 -19.27
CA ARG A 43 26.78 25.98 -18.11
C ARG A 43 25.28 26.20 -18.16
N VAL A 44 24.62 25.95 -17.05
CA VAL A 44 23.18 26.20 -16.92
C VAL A 44 22.91 27.67 -17.25
N ASP A 45 22.06 27.91 -18.23
CA ASP A 45 21.58 29.22 -18.56
C ASP A 45 20.98 29.91 -17.33
N SER A 46 21.19 31.21 -17.18
CA SER A 46 20.71 31.98 -16.03
C SER A 46 19.18 31.88 -15.87
N GLN A 47 18.42 31.77 -16.95
CA GLN A 47 16.97 31.63 -16.93
C GLN A 47 16.54 30.28 -16.33
N TRP A 48 17.22 29.19 -16.71
CA TRP A 48 16.97 27.86 -16.10
C TRP A 48 17.46 27.79 -14.65
N GLY A 49 18.58 28.49 -14.32
CA GLY A 49 19.05 28.62 -12.96
C GLY A 49 18.04 29.34 -12.06
N GLU A 50 17.49 30.46 -12.53
CA GLU A 50 16.46 31.20 -11.80
C GLU A 50 15.17 30.41 -11.61
N PHE A 51 14.69 29.75 -12.67
CA PHE A 51 13.50 28.90 -12.63
C PHE A 51 13.70 27.68 -11.72
N GLY A 52 14.81 26.96 -11.86
CA GLY A 52 15.11 25.77 -11.07
C GLY A 52 15.22 26.03 -9.57
N ILE A 53 15.83 27.19 -9.19
CA ILE A 53 15.93 27.58 -7.78
C ILE A 53 14.55 27.90 -7.20
N LEU A 54 13.70 28.63 -7.91
CA LEU A 54 12.33 28.90 -7.46
C LEU A 54 11.51 27.62 -7.41
N ALA A 55 11.62 26.78 -8.44
CA ALA A 55 10.97 25.48 -8.50
C ALA A 55 11.31 24.64 -7.29
N SER A 56 12.60 24.44 -7.02
CA SER A 56 13.06 23.60 -5.92
C SER A 56 12.73 24.15 -4.54
N GLN A 57 12.70 25.47 -4.37
CA GLN A 57 12.49 26.08 -3.06
C GLN A 57 11.04 26.29 -2.66
N TYR A 58 10.17 26.57 -3.63
CA TYR A 58 8.83 27.08 -3.34
C TYR A 58 7.70 26.32 -4.04
N PHE A 59 7.98 25.66 -5.17
CA PHE A 59 6.93 25.12 -6.04
C PHE A 59 7.04 23.63 -6.29
N ALA A 60 8.00 22.91 -5.70
CA ALA A 60 8.18 21.48 -5.89
C ALA A 60 6.88 20.68 -5.78
N PRO A 61 6.02 20.86 -4.74
CA PRO A 61 4.76 20.15 -4.63
C PRO A 61 3.75 20.46 -5.75
N LEU A 62 3.87 21.64 -6.40
CA LEU A 62 2.97 22.06 -7.49
C LEU A 62 3.44 21.58 -8.87
N ILE A 63 4.72 21.29 -9.01
CA ILE A 63 5.33 20.89 -10.28
C ILE A 63 4.97 19.45 -10.62
N PHE A 64 4.89 18.56 -9.63
CA PHE A 64 4.54 17.15 -9.82
C PHE A 64 3.14 16.89 -10.40
N HIS A 65 2.25 17.87 -10.34
CA HIS A 65 0.88 17.77 -10.84
C HIS A 65 0.66 18.47 -12.19
N LEU A 66 1.72 18.89 -12.89
CA LEU A 66 1.58 19.62 -14.13
C LEU A 66 1.82 18.71 -15.35
N PRO A 67 0.91 18.65 -16.35
CA PRO A 67 1.17 17.94 -17.60
C PRO A 67 2.25 18.68 -18.41
N TYR A 68 3.28 17.96 -18.86
CA TYR A 68 4.42 18.52 -19.57
C TYR A 68 4.32 18.32 -21.08
N PRO A 69 4.78 19.30 -21.91
CA PRO A 69 5.01 19.05 -23.32
C PRO A 69 6.16 18.04 -23.51
N ARG A 70 5.96 17.02 -24.35
CA ARG A 70 6.94 15.95 -24.59
C ARG A 70 8.35 16.42 -24.95
N SER A 71 8.50 17.60 -25.57
CA SER A 71 9.79 18.22 -25.95
C SER A 71 10.61 18.75 -24.76
N LEU A 72 10.01 18.89 -23.59
CA LEU A 72 10.65 19.38 -22.36
C LEU A 72 10.83 18.28 -21.32
N GLN A 73 10.36 17.07 -21.60
CA GLN A 73 10.33 15.96 -20.65
C GLN A 73 11.74 15.60 -20.13
N GLU A 74 12.74 15.60 -21.01
CA GLU A 74 14.13 15.29 -20.64
C GLU A 74 14.78 16.41 -19.79
N ALA A 75 14.42 17.66 -20.04
CA ALA A 75 14.83 18.80 -19.23
C ALA A 75 14.20 18.74 -17.83
N TRP A 76 12.95 18.30 -17.75
CA TRP A 76 12.24 18.11 -16.49
C TRP A 76 12.74 16.92 -15.68
N GLN A 77 13.08 15.77 -16.28
CA GLN A 77 13.65 14.63 -15.56
C GLN A 77 14.91 15.01 -14.78
N ASN A 78 15.74 15.89 -15.33
CA ASN A 78 16.93 16.40 -14.64
C ASN A 78 16.57 17.38 -13.50
N ILE A 79 15.51 18.17 -13.67
CA ILE A 79 14.99 19.08 -12.64
C ILE A 79 14.23 18.32 -11.57
N ASP A 80 13.43 17.31 -11.94
CA ASP A 80 12.70 16.44 -11.00
C ASP A 80 13.65 15.67 -10.08
N ARG A 81 14.72 15.11 -10.63
CA ARG A 81 15.79 14.48 -9.84
C ARG A 81 16.43 15.46 -8.85
N ALA A 82 16.63 16.69 -9.29
CA ALA A 82 17.17 17.75 -8.46
C ALA A 82 16.20 18.20 -7.36
N ILE A 83 14.90 18.22 -7.65
CA ILE A 83 13.82 18.57 -6.71
C ILE A 83 13.60 17.47 -5.70
N LEU A 84 13.54 16.21 -6.13
CA LEU A 84 13.39 15.04 -5.24
C LEU A 84 14.53 14.96 -4.22
N LEU A 85 15.78 15.07 -4.67
CA LEU A 85 16.93 15.09 -3.76
C LEU A 85 16.93 16.29 -2.80
N PHE A 86 16.32 17.40 -3.18
CA PHE A 86 16.22 18.59 -2.33
C PHE A 86 15.11 18.53 -1.30
N VAL A 87 13.96 17.94 -1.65
CA VAL A 87 12.76 17.88 -0.78
C VAL A 87 12.87 16.75 0.23
N PHE A 88 13.43 15.59 -0.15
CA PHE A 88 13.42 14.38 0.67
C PHE A 88 14.74 14.10 1.43
N ASN A 89 15.86 14.72 1.07
CA ASN A 89 17.11 14.54 1.82
C ASN A 89 17.31 15.63 2.87
N ASN A 90 16.77 15.38 4.05
CA ASN A 90 17.00 16.21 5.24
C ASN A 90 18.30 15.88 5.97
N GLU A 91 19.32 15.35 5.29
CA GLU A 91 20.59 15.06 5.91
C GLU A 91 21.27 16.32 6.44
N LYS A 92 21.41 16.35 7.76
CA LYS A 92 22.18 17.34 8.48
C LYS A 92 23.63 17.33 7.98
N GLY A 93 24.05 18.30 7.22
CA GLY A 93 25.45 18.50 6.86
C GLY A 93 25.75 19.10 5.49
N ILE A 94 24.90 18.85 4.49
CA ILE A 94 25.10 19.46 3.17
C ILE A 94 24.41 20.83 3.12
N LYS A 95 25.17 21.89 2.94
CA LYS A 95 24.61 23.25 2.83
C LYS A 95 23.63 23.28 1.64
N LYS A 96 22.52 24.01 1.78
CA LYS A 96 21.48 24.20 0.75
C LYS A 96 22.04 24.60 -0.64
N ALA A 97 23.12 25.41 -0.63
CA ALA A 97 23.83 25.85 -1.82
C ALA A 97 24.58 24.71 -2.53
N ASP A 98 25.12 23.75 -1.78
CA ASP A 98 25.91 22.66 -2.34
C ASP A 98 25.00 21.60 -2.99
N ARG A 99 23.80 21.41 -2.47
CA ARG A 99 22.76 20.54 -3.07
C ARG A 99 22.31 21.10 -4.44
N ILE A 100 22.01 22.38 -4.52
CA ILE A 100 21.63 23.05 -5.77
C ILE A 100 22.77 22.99 -6.80
N ARG A 101 24.02 23.12 -6.37
CA ARG A 101 25.22 22.95 -7.21
C ARG A 101 25.29 21.56 -7.83
N TYR A 102 25.13 20.52 -7.01
CA TYR A 102 25.26 19.12 -7.44
C TYR A 102 24.18 18.73 -8.46
N GLN A 103 23.01 19.31 -8.35
CA GLN A 103 21.82 18.96 -9.11
C GLN A 103 21.68 19.69 -10.45
N LEU A 104 22.17 20.93 -10.54
CA LEU A 104 22.08 21.74 -11.76
C LEU A 104 23.15 21.44 -12.81
N ILE A 105 24.22 20.73 -12.47
CA ILE A 105 25.44 20.66 -13.30
C ILE A 105 25.70 19.25 -13.90
N GLY A 106 24.97 18.20 -13.50
CA GLY A 106 25.20 16.83 -14.00
C GLY A 106 26.48 16.20 -13.44
N ASN A 107 26.94 15.07 -13.99
CA ASN A 107 27.96 14.20 -13.42
C ASN A 107 29.42 14.75 -13.32
N GLU A 108 29.67 15.99 -13.78
CA GLU A 108 30.94 16.67 -13.51
C GLU A 108 30.67 18.05 -12.86
N PRO A 109 31.17 18.30 -11.65
CA PRO A 109 30.84 19.49 -10.90
C PRO A 109 31.62 20.72 -11.37
N GLU A 110 31.06 21.51 -12.31
CA GLU A 110 31.41 22.92 -12.33
C GLU A 110 30.81 23.62 -11.11
N ILE A 111 31.64 24.02 -10.17
CA ILE A 111 31.20 24.68 -8.94
C ILE A 111 30.53 26.01 -9.24
N VAL A 112 29.22 26.08 -9.18
CA VAL A 112 28.50 27.37 -9.26
C VAL A 112 28.67 28.12 -7.94
N PRO A 113 29.26 29.33 -7.92
CA PRO A 113 29.48 30.10 -6.69
C PRO A 113 28.17 30.39 -5.95
N ASN A 114 28.21 30.42 -4.61
CA ASN A 114 27.06 30.77 -3.78
C ASN A 114 26.46 32.15 -4.10
N SER A 115 27.31 33.09 -4.53
CA SER A 115 26.88 34.39 -5.02
C SER A 115 26.00 34.31 -6.26
N THR A 116 26.30 33.44 -7.21
CA THR A 116 25.52 33.22 -8.42
C THR A 116 24.15 32.58 -8.07
N ILE A 117 24.13 31.61 -7.17
CA ILE A 117 22.86 31.01 -6.70
C ILE A 117 21.96 32.03 -6.01
N ARG A 118 22.54 32.91 -5.18
CA ARG A 118 21.80 34.04 -4.55
C ARG A 118 21.29 35.04 -5.56
N ASP A 119 22.07 35.34 -6.58
CA ASP A 119 21.67 36.25 -7.65
C ASP A 119 20.54 35.66 -8.49
N TRP A 120 20.63 34.41 -8.89
CA TRP A 120 19.54 33.70 -9.57
C TRP A 120 18.26 33.66 -8.73
N HIS A 121 18.37 33.40 -7.43
CA HIS A 121 17.21 33.44 -6.53
C HIS A 121 16.55 34.86 -6.49
N ARG A 122 17.37 35.90 -6.38
CA ARG A 122 16.87 37.29 -6.37
C ARG A 122 16.23 37.70 -7.70
N LYS A 123 16.86 37.34 -8.82
CA LYS A 123 16.34 37.60 -10.16
C LYS A 123 15.05 36.80 -10.40
N GLY A 124 15.01 35.52 -10.02
CA GLY A 124 13.83 34.69 -10.15
C GLY A 124 12.62 35.24 -9.37
N ILE A 125 12.81 35.73 -8.13
CA ILE A 125 11.75 36.37 -7.34
C ILE A 125 11.27 37.64 -8.05
N LYS A 126 12.19 38.44 -8.60
CA LYS A 126 11.84 39.65 -9.33
C LYS A 126 11.06 39.36 -10.63
N HIS A 127 11.45 38.34 -11.39
CA HIS A 127 10.72 37.90 -12.58
C HIS A 127 9.35 37.34 -12.21
N PHE A 128 9.25 36.55 -11.19
CA PHE A 128 7.97 36.04 -10.68
C PHE A 128 7.01 37.17 -10.28
N SER A 129 7.51 38.20 -9.58
CA SER A 129 6.73 39.40 -9.25
C SER A 129 6.25 40.16 -10.46
N THR A 130 7.07 40.22 -11.53
CA THR A 130 6.71 40.88 -12.81
C THR A 130 5.59 40.10 -13.52
N TYR A 131 5.67 38.73 -13.55
CA TYR A 131 4.62 37.91 -14.14
C TYR A 131 3.30 38.02 -13.37
N ILE A 132 3.33 38.10 -12.03
CA ILE A 132 2.13 38.36 -11.22
C ILE A 132 1.51 39.71 -11.63
N ALA A 133 2.30 40.76 -11.72
CA ALA A 133 1.79 42.09 -12.10
C ALA A 133 1.18 42.11 -13.53
N GLN A 134 1.81 41.41 -14.47
CA GLN A 134 1.26 41.28 -15.86
C GLN A 134 -0.04 40.48 -15.87
N TYR A 135 -0.11 39.34 -15.15
CA TYR A 135 -1.30 38.49 -15.06
C TYR A 135 -2.47 39.27 -14.47
N MET A 136 -2.25 39.97 -13.37
CA MET A 136 -3.28 40.78 -12.71
C MET A 136 -3.79 41.92 -13.58
N LYS A 137 -2.89 42.61 -14.31
CA LYS A 137 -3.25 43.65 -15.27
C LYS A 137 -4.08 43.11 -16.43
N GLN A 138 -3.79 41.90 -16.92
CA GLN A 138 -4.55 41.24 -17.98
C GLN A 138 -5.94 40.80 -17.49
N SER A 139 -6.03 40.33 -16.25
CA SER A 139 -7.29 39.97 -15.62
C SER A 139 -8.21 41.20 -15.38
N GLU A 140 -7.65 42.35 -15.00
CA GLU A 140 -8.37 43.62 -14.87
C GLU A 140 -8.87 44.16 -16.24
N VAL A 141 -8.07 44.02 -17.28
CA VAL A 141 -8.49 44.38 -18.66
C VAL A 141 -9.62 43.47 -19.13
N ASN A 142 -9.52 42.15 -18.88
CA ASN A 142 -10.59 41.21 -19.22
C ASN A 142 -11.88 41.43 -18.41
N ALA A 143 -11.76 41.83 -17.15
CA ALA A 143 -12.91 42.23 -16.34
C ALA A 143 -13.58 43.48 -16.86
N LYS A 144 -12.80 44.52 -17.22
CA LYS A 144 -13.30 45.77 -17.82
C LYS A 144 -13.95 45.56 -19.19
N ILE A 145 -13.43 44.63 -20.01
CA ILE A 145 -14.03 44.23 -21.30
C ILE A 145 -15.39 43.55 -21.06
N LYS A 146 -15.52 42.73 -20.03
CA LYS A 146 -16.80 42.11 -19.63
C LYS A 146 -17.81 43.14 -19.13
N GLU A 147 -17.39 44.11 -18.32
CA GLU A 147 -18.28 45.20 -17.84
C GLU A 147 -18.70 46.14 -18.98
N THR A 148 -17.82 46.45 -19.93
CA THR A 148 -18.15 47.29 -21.09
C THR A 148 -19.03 46.57 -22.12
N SER A 149 -19.02 45.23 -22.16
CA SER A 149 -19.93 44.46 -23.01
C SER A 149 -21.35 44.37 -22.45
N HIS A 150 -21.52 44.52 -21.12
CA HIS A 150 -22.86 44.59 -20.49
C HIS A 150 -23.47 46.00 -20.44
N SER A 151 -22.67 47.06 -20.57
CA SER A 151 -23.14 48.45 -20.48
C SER A 151 -23.52 49.10 -21.83
N LYS A 152 -23.27 48.44 -22.96
CA LYS A 152 -23.59 48.98 -24.29
C LYS A 152 -24.92 48.51 -24.92
N GLN A 153 -25.76 47.84 -24.15
CA GLN A 153 -27.05 47.34 -24.68
C GLN A 153 -28.26 48.02 -24.10
N SER A 154 -28.14 49.22 -23.52
CA SER A 154 -29.21 50.02 -23.00
C SER A 154 -29.14 51.50 -23.39
N SER A 155 -29.18 51.82 -24.69
CA SER A 155 -29.62 53.11 -25.15
C SER A 155 -29.88 53.08 -26.67
N ILE A 156 -31.06 53.49 -27.05
CA ILE A 156 -31.67 53.71 -28.33
C ILE A 156 -32.67 52.62 -28.76
N ILE A 157 -33.83 52.67 -28.16
CA ILE A 157 -35.07 52.38 -28.88
C ILE A 157 -35.99 53.57 -28.69
N GLN A 158 -36.02 54.40 -29.68
CA GLN A 158 -37.14 55.37 -29.87
C GLN A 158 -38.44 54.58 -30.09
N SER A 159 -39.42 54.85 -29.28
CA SER A 159 -40.71 54.21 -29.38
C SER A 159 -41.33 54.38 -30.77
N PRO A 160 -41.68 53.33 -31.49
CA PRO A 160 -42.53 53.46 -32.69
C PRO A 160 -43.98 53.68 -32.28
N LYS A 161 -44.59 54.60 -32.96
CA LYS A 161 -46.04 54.93 -32.87
C LYS A 161 -46.88 53.66 -32.84
N LYS A 162 -47.82 53.57 -31.91
CA LYS A 162 -48.77 52.48 -31.79
C LYS A 162 -49.65 52.45 -33.07
N LEU A 163 -49.33 51.49 -33.96
CA LEU A 163 -50.29 51.00 -34.96
C LEU A 163 -51.20 50.01 -34.29
N ARG A 164 -52.50 50.25 -34.27
CA ARG A 164 -53.52 49.30 -33.78
C ARG A 164 -53.44 48.04 -34.68
N PRO A 165 -53.25 46.84 -34.19
CA PRO A 165 -53.24 45.65 -35.05
C PRO A 165 -54.69 45.35 -35.45
N THR A 166 -54.92 45.13 -36.74
CA THR A 166 -56.18 44.61 -37.29
C THR A 166 -56.51 43.23 -36.71
N GLN A 167 -57.77 42.88 -36.60
CA GLN A 167 -58.20 41.58 -36.04
C GLN A 167 -57.54 40.34 -36.68
N ALA A 168 -57.20 40.41 -37.95
CA ALA A 168 -56.47 39.36 -38.70
C ALA A 168 -55.07 39.14 -38.18
N PHE A 169 -54.33 40.19 -37.77
CA PHE A 169 -52.99 40.05 -37.21
C PHE A 169 -52.95 39.40 -35.80
N ARG A 170 -54.03 39.65 -35.00
CA ARG A 170 -54.23 38.99 -33.69
C ARG A 170 -54.52 37.50 -33.78
N ILE A 171 -55.18 37.07 -34.83
CA ILE A 171 -55.49 35.67 -35.10
C ILE A 171 -54.23 34.98 -35.60
N TRP A 172 -53.49 35.61 -36.52
CA TRP A 172 -52.24 35.05 -37.05
C TRP A 172 -51.14 34.91 -35.98
N THR A 173 -50.99 35.89 -35.10
CA THR A 173 -50.01 35.76 -33.93
C THR A 173 -50.39 34.65 -32.98
N LYS A 174 -51.70 34.37 -32.75
CA LYS A 174 -52.09 33.20 -31.91
C LYS A 174 -51.77 31.88 -32.57
N TYR A 175 -51.91 31.74 -33.89
CA TYR A 175 -51.52 30.47 -34.58
C TYR A 175 -50.01 30.31 -34.68
N VAL A 176 -49.23 31.37 -34.85
CA VAL A 176 -47.77 31.31 -34.82
C VAL A 176 -47.25 30.95 -33.42
N VAL A 177 -47.85 31.53 -32.36
CA VAL A 177 -47.48 31.18 -30.97
C VAL A 177 -47.89 29.72 -30.66
N LEU A 178 -49.08 29.28 -31.14
CA LEU A 178 -49.50 27.87 -30.97
C LEU A 178 -48.60 26.91 -31.73
N LEU A 179 -48.18 27.22 -32.96
CA LEU A 179 -47.21 26.40 -33.71
C LEU A 179 -45.82 26.37 -33.07
N LEU A 180 -45.37 27.49 -32.49
CA LEU A 180 -44.13 27.51 -31.72
C LEU A 180 -44.22 26.66 -30.43
N ILE A 181 -45.37 26.73 -29.73
CA ILE A 181 -45.60 25.89 -28.54
C ILE A 181 -45.63 24.40 -28.93
N VAL A 182 -46.36 24.04 -29.99
CA VAL A 182 -46.41 22.66 -30.50
C VAL A 182 -45.06 22.19 -30.98
N GLY A 183 -44.27 23.05 -31.66
CA GLY A 183 -42.90 22.75 -32.08
C GLY A 183 -41.97 22.52 -30.88
N LEU A 184 -42.05 23.38 -29.87
CA LEU A 184 -41.26 23.22 -28.62
C LEU A 184 -41.68 21.96 -27.86
N LEU A 185 -42.94 21.64 -27.75
CA LEU A 185 -43.45 20.40 -27.14
C LEU A 185 -42.97 19.16 -27.92
N SER A 186 -43.02 19.18 -29.24
CA SER A 186 -42.56 18.09 -30.10
C SER A 186 -41.07 17.86 -29.96
N ILE A 187 -40.27 18.93 -29.92
CA ILE A 187 -38.81 18.87 -29.66
C ILE A 187 -38.55 18.33 -28.25
N SER A 188 -39.31 18.77 -27.25
CA SER A 188 -39.20 18.31 -25.87
C SER A 188 -39.56 16.82 -25.71
N ILE A 189 -40.62 16.35 -26.40
CA ILE A 189 -40.99 14.93 -26.42
C ILE A 189 -39.93 14.11 -27.14
N TRP A 190 -39.45 14.58 -28.29
CA TRP A 190 -38.39 13.88 -29.04
C TRP A 190 -37.07 13.78 -28.26
N LYS A 191 -36.63 14.87 -27.61
CA LYS A 191 -35.46 14.83 -26.72
C LYS A 191 -35.71 13.96 -25.49
N GLY A 192 -36.86 14.03 -24.86
CA GLY A 192 -37.24 13.20 -23.73
C GLY A 192 -37.24 11.71 -24.08
N TRP A 193 -37.68 11.35 -25.28
CA TRP A 193 -37.59 9.96 -25.78
C TRP A 193 -36.18 9.51 -26.01
N GLY A 194 -35.31 10.36 -26.53
CA GLY A 194 -33.85 10.06 -26.68
C GLY A 194 -33.16 9.81 -25.32
N ILE A 195 -33.44 10.64 -24.33
CA ILE A 195 -32.93 10.47 -22.97
C ILE A 195 -33.46 9.15 -22.35
N TYR A 196 -34.75 8.86 -22.50
CA TYR A 196 -35.35 7.62 -22.00
C TYR A 196 -34.70 6.37 -22.59
N GLN A 197 -34.39 6.36 -23.90
CA GLN A 197 -33.70 5.23 -24.55
C GLN A 197 -32.30 5.03 -24.02
N ARG A 198 -31.53 6.11 -23.76
CA ARG A 198 -30.18 6.03 -23.19
C ARG A 198 -30.21 5.57 -21.74
N VAL A 199 -31.12 6.06 -20.92
CA VAL A 199 -31.27 5.59 -19.53
C VAL A 199 -31.57 4.09 -19.50
N ARG A 200 -32.40 3.60 -20.44
CA ARG A 200 -32.65 2.16 -20.58
C ARG A 200 -31.41 1.40 -21.03
N SER A 201 -30.63 1.94 -21.97
CA SER A 201 -29.34 1.36 -22.42
C SER A 201 -28.34 1.29 -21.27
N ILE A 202 -28.20 2.37 -20.50
CA ILE A 202 -27.33 2.43 -19.31
C ILE A 202 -27.68 1.31 -18.30
N LYS A 203 -28.99 1.14 -18.01
CA LYS A 203 -29.43 0.08 -17.11
C LYS A 203 -29.04 -1.31 -17.62
N GLN A 204 -29.30 -1.59 -18.90
CA GLN A 204 -28.97 -2.88 -19.52
C GLN A 204 -27.47 -3.13 -19.51
N GLN A 205 -26.65 -2.16 -19.89
CA GLN A 205 -25.18 -2.25 -19.89
C GLN A 205 -24.63 -2.51 -18.49
N THR A 206 -25.20 -1.87 -17.47
CA THR A 206 -24.80 -2.10 -16.07
C THR A 206 -25.13 -3.53 -15.64
N GLU A 207 -26.31 -4.05 -15.97
CA GLU A 207 -26.71 -5.43 -15.69
C GLU A 207 -25.80 -6.45 -16.42
N GLU A 208 -25.41 -6.17 -17.68
CA GLU A 208 -24.49 -7.01 -18.48
C GLU A 208 -23.08 -7.03 -17.86
N ILE A 209 -22.52 -5.89 -17.44
CA ILE A 209 -21.21 -5.83 -16.77
C ILE A 209 -21.22 -6.68 -15.48
N PHE A 210 -22.26 -6.57 -14.66
CA PHE A 210 -22.36 -7.37 -13.43
C PHE A 210 -22.49 -8.87 -13.72
N ALA A 211 -23.21 -9.26 -14.77
CA ALA A 211 -23.36 -10.66 -15.15
C ALA A 211 -22.02 -11.31 -15.60
N ILE A 212 -21.18 -10.54 -16.31
CA ILE A 212 -19.88 -11.02 -16.79
C ILE A 212 -18.84 -11.00 -15.65
N SER A 213 -18.93 -10.08 -14.70
CA SER A 213 -17.93 -9.94 -13.62
C SER A 213 -17.83 -11.15 -12.70
N ASP A 214 -18.83 -12.01 -12.66
CA ASP A 214 -18.85 -13.25 -11.87
C ASP A 214 -18.18 -14.44 -12.58
N SER A 215 -17.79 -14.29 -13.85
CA SER A 215 -17.09 -15.32 -14.62
C SER A 215 -15.57 -15.22 -14.53
N THR A 216 -14.85 -16.24 -14.99
CA THR A 216 -13.40 -16.19 -15.19
C THR A 216 -13.09 -15.24 -16.35
N LEU A 217 -12.40 -14.13 -16.09
CA LEU A 217 -12.09 -13.12 -17.10
C LEU A 217 -11.07 -13.65 -18.13
N ASP A 218 -11.55 -14.11 -19.27
CA ASP A 218 -10.71 -14.40 -20.42
C ASP A 218 -10.53 -13.16 -21.34
N SER A 219 -9.74 -13.29 -22.41
CA SER A 219 -9.44 -12.18 -23.32
C SER A 219 -10.67 -11.66 -24.06
N ASP A 220 -11.61 -12.55 -24.41
CA ASP A 220 -12.81 -12.22 -25.15
C ASP A 220 -13.81 -11.48 -24.24
N GLU A 221 -13.96 -11.96 -23.00
CA GLU A 221 -14.80 -11.32 -21.98
C GLU A 221 -14.28 -9.93 -21.61
N VAL A 222 -12.96 -9.75 -21.46
CA VAL A 222 -12.38 -8.43 -21.19
C VAL A 222 -12.60 -7.46 -22.35
N GLN A 223 -12.53 -7.95 -23.60
CA GLN A 223 -12.83 -7.13 -24.77
C GLN A 223 -14.30 -6.76 -24.83
N GLU A 224 -15.21 -7.67 -24.48
CA GLU A 224 -16.65 -7.42 -24.40
C GLU A 224 -16.96 -6.38 -23.29
N ILE A 225 -16.44 -6.57 -22.08
CA ILE A 225 -16.60 -5.60 -20.97
C ILE A 225 -16.06 -4.23 -21.37
N SER A 226 -14.91 -4.17 -22.06
CA SER A 226 -14.33 -2.90 -22.53
C SER A 226 -15.26 -2.17 -23.52
N GLN A 227 -15.88 -2.91 -24.44
CA GLN A 227 -16.84 -2.31 -25.38
C GLN A 227 -18.10 -1.80 -24.66
N ILE A 228 -18.68 -2.61 -23.76
CA ILE A 228 -19.86 -2.23 -22.97
C ILE A 228 -19.56 -1.00 -22.11
N THR A 229 -18.41 -0.98 -21.42
CA THR A 229 -18.00 0.12 -20.54
C THR A 229 -17.75 1.41 -21.33
N SER A 230 -17.10 1.32 -22.50
CA SER A 230 -16.93 2.48 -23.40
C SER A 230 -18.27 3.03 -23.89
N GLN A 231 -19.23 2.16 -24.22
CA GLN A 231 -20.57 2.60 -24.63
C GLN A 231 -21.34 3.22 -23.45
N LEU A 232 -21.25 2.62 -22.25
CA LEU A 232 -21.83 3.16 -21.01
C LEU A 232 -21.32 4.57 -20.72
N ARG A 233 -20.01 4.77 -20.85
CA ARG A 233 -19.40 6.11 -20.72
C ARG A 233 -20.00 7.10 -21.71
N MET A 234 -20.07 6.75 -22.99
CA MET A 234 -20.63 7.65 -24.03
C MET A 234 -22.10 7.99 -23.76
N ASP A 235 -22.90 7.02 -23.32
CA ASP A 235 -24.31 7.22 -23.01
C ASP A 235 -24.48 8.15 -21.78
N LEU A 236 -23.69 7.95 -20.71
CA LEU A 236 -23.70 8.78 -19.51
C LEU A 236 -23.24 10.22 -19.78
N GLU A 237 -22.14 10.40 -20.52
CA GLU A 237 -21.66 11.73 -20.93
C GLU A 237 -22.70 12.46 -21.79
N SER A 238 -23.38 11.75 -22.70
CA SER A 238 -24.44 12.30 -23.53
C SER A 238 -25.65 12.74 -22.71
N VAL A 239 -26.08 11.92 -21.74
CA VAL A 239 -27.16 12.26 -20.81
C VAL A 239 -26.78 13.48 -19.97
N GLN A 240 -25.54 13.55 -19.48
CA GLN A 240 -25.04 14.69 -18.71
C GLN A 240 -25.09 15.99 -19.54
N LEU A 241 -24.63 15.95 -20.78
CA LEU A 241 -24.63 17.11 -21.68
C LEU A 241 -26.05 17.57 -21.98
N GLU A 242 -26.97 16.66 -22.27
CA GLU A 242 -28.37 16.99 -22.58
C GLU A 242 -29.14 17.52 -21.37
N LEU A 243 -28.86 16.98 -20.17
CA LEU A 243 -29.53 17.40 -18.94
C LEU A 243 -28.90 18.64 -18.29
N THR A 244 -27.66 19.02 -18.63
CA THR A 244 -26.94 20.16 -18.02
C THR A 244 -27.80 21.43 -17.88
N PRO A 245 -28.60 21.89 -18.88
CA PRO A 245 -29.43 23.05 -18.71
C PRO A 245 -30.52 22.89 -17.64
N LEU A 246 -31.04 21.66 -17.47
CA LEU A 246 -32.07 21.33 -16.49
C LEU A 246 -31.46 21.13 -15.09
N LEU A 247 -30.27 20.53 -15.01
CA LEU A 247 -29.56 20.27 -13.76
C LEU A 247 -29.24 21.57 -13.00
N ASN A 248 -29.05 22.69 -13.70
CA ASN A 248 -28.87 23.99 -13.05
C ASN A 248 -30.10 24.47 -12.27
N PHE A 249 -31.30 24.01 -12.64
CA PHE A 249 -32.53 24.32 -11.94
C PHE A 249 -32.95 23.26 -10.91
N SER A 250 -32.40 22.05 -10.97
CA SER A 250 -32.75 20.92 -10.13
C SER A 250 -32.63 21.21 -8.63
N ARG A 251 -31.64 21.98 -8.23
CA ARG A 251 -31.41 22.39 -6.83
C ARG A 251 -32.60 23.14 -6.20
N ASN A 252 -33.40 23.82 -7.03
CA ASN A 252 -34.57 24.56 -6.58
C ASN A 252 -35.83 23.68 -6.50
N LEU A 253 -35.76 22.40 -6.87
CA LEU A 253 -36.89 21.46 -6.93
C LEU A 253 -37.00 20.56 -5.70
N LYS A 254 -36.21 20.83 -4.65
CA LYS A 254 -36.22 20.09 -3.38
C LYS A 254 -37.61 20.01 -2.72
N TRP A 255 -38.52 20.92 -3.03
CA TRP A 255 -39.88 20.98 -2.51
C TRP A 255 -40.83 19.94 -3.11
N ILE A 256 -40.44 19.25 -4.19
CA ILE A 256 -41.30 18.21 -4.83
C ILE A 256 -41.40 17.02 -3.87
N PRO A 257 -42.62 16.54 -3.54
CA PRO A 257 -42.78 15.40 -2.65
C PRO A 257 -42.14 14.15 -3.21
N VAL A 258 -41.52 13.33 -2.32
CA VAL A 258 -40.87 12.04 -2.55
C VAL A 258 -39.54 12.15 -3.31
N TYR A 259 -39.52 12.76 -4.50
CA TYR A 259 -38.34 12.76 -5.38
C TYR A 259 -37.60 14.12 -5.45
N GLY A 260 -38.05 15.12 -4.71
CA GLY A 260 -37.41 16.45 -4.74
C GLY A 260 -35.97 16.43 -4.25
N GLY A 261 -35.67 15.59 -3.28
CA GLY A 261 -34.31 15.32 -2.81
C GLY A 261 -33.46 14.77 -3.94
N ASP A 262 -33.86 13.67 -4.55
CA ASP A 262 -33.16 13.01 -5.65
C ASP A 262 -32.88 13.94 -6.82
N ILE A 263 -33.89 14.67 -7.25
CA ILE A 263 -33.77 15.66 -8.32
C ILE A 263 -32.76 16.75 -7.95
N SER A 264 -32.78 17.20 -6.70
CA SER A 264 -31.82 18.25 -6.24
C SER A 264 -30.37 17.77 -6.20
N GLN A 265 -30.13 16.48 -5.96
CA GLN A 265 -28.83 15.84 -5.93
C GLN A 265 -28.40 15.25 -7.29
N ALA A 266 -29.31 15.19 -8.27
CA ALA A 266 -29.05 14.62 -9.60
C ALA A 266 -27.76 15.13 -10.29
N PRO A 267 -27.36 16.43 -10.17
CA PRO A 267 -26.09 16.88 -10.74
C PRO A 267 -24.86 16.16 -10.20
N TYR A 268 -24.84 15.90 -8.89
CA TYR A 268 -23.70 15.23 -8.24
C TYR A 268 -23.72 13.72 -8.49
N ILE A 269 -24.90 13.11 -8.50
CA ILE A 269 -25.09 11.68 -8.80
C ILE A 269 -24.64 11.40 -10.23
N LEU A 270 -25.09 12.20 -11.20
CA LEU A 270 -24.72 12.01 -12.60
C LEU A 270 -23.22 12.26 -12.84
N GLU A 271 -22.64 13.27 -12.18
CA GLU A 271 -21.19 13.51 -12.20
C GLU A 271 -20.44 12.31 -11.67
N MET A 272 -20.84 11.76 -10.52
CA MET A 272 -20.24 10.56 -9.92
C MET A 272 -20.32 9.37 -10.89
N MET A 273 -21.48 9.09 -11.48
CA MET A 273 -21.65 7.97 -12.41
C MET A 273 -20.78 8.10 -13.66
N VAL A 274 -20.72 9.31 -14.25
CA VAL A 274 -19.85 9.61 -15.40
C VAL A 274 -18.38 9.35 -15.01
N GLN A 275 -17.94 9.84 -13.85
CA GLN A 275 -16.56 9.68 -13.45
C GLN A 275 -16.21 8.23 -13.10
N ILE A 276 -17.13 7.44 -12.53
CA ILE A 276 -16.96 5.99 -12.34
C ILE A 276 -16.81 5.28 -13.69
N SER A 277 -17.66 5.60 -14.68
CA SER A 277 -17.57 4.98 -16.01
C SER A 277 -16.29 5.35 -16.75
N VAL A 278 -15.81 6.60 -16.61
CA VAL A 278 -14.51 7.01 -17.13
C VAL A 278 -13.39 6.24 -16.47
N THR A 279 -13.46 6.04 -15.14
CA THR A 279 -12.46 5.25 -14.40
C THR A 279 -12.38 3.84 -14.95
N GLY A 280 -13.53 3.16 -15.10
CA GLY A 280 -13.58 1.80 -15.64
C GLY A 280 -13.08 1.69 -17.08
N ASP A 281 -13.51 2.60 -17.97
CA ASP A 281 -13.08 2.61 -19.37
C ASP A 281 -11.57 2.83 -19.51
N GLU A 282 -10.99 3.78 -18.78
CA GLU A 282 -9.55 4.04 -18.83
C GLU A 282 -8.73 2.89 -18.19
N MET A 283 -9.23 2.26 -17.12
CA MET A 283 -8.60 1.07 -16.55
C MET A 283 -8.60 -0.11 -17.53
N LEU A 284 -9.74 -0.38 -18.17
CA LEU A 284 -9.84 -1.46 -19.15
C LEU A 284 -8.96 -1.20 -20.38
N ARG A 285 -8.84 0.04 -20.84
CA ARG A 285 -7.90 0.41 -21.90
C ARG A 285 -6.44 0.22 -21.49
N ALA A 286 -6.12 0.45 -20.23
CA ALA A 286 -4.78 0.19 -19.70
C ALA A 286 -4.48 -1.31 -19.58
N ILE A 287 -5.45 -2.13 -19.21
CA ILE A 287 -5.28 -3.56 -18.98
C ILE A 287 -5.38 -4.37 -20.28
N SER A 288 -6.29 -4.01 -21.19
CA SER A 288 -6.56 -4.75 -22.44
C SER A 288 -5.29 -5.09 -23.26
N PRO A 289 -4.29 -4.21 -23.43
CA PRO A 289 -3.06 -4.56 -24.13
C PRO A 289 -2.18 -5.56 -23.39
N LEU A 290 -2.41 -5.77 -22.08
CA LEU A 290 -1.61 -6.65 -21.22
C LEU A 290 -2.14 -8.09 -21.24
N ILE A 291 -3.39 -8.27 -21.62
CA ILE A 291 -4.01 -9.58 -21.74
C ILE A 291 -3.51 -10.22 -23.06
N PRO A 292 -2.88 -11.40 -23.00
CA PRO A 292 -2.43 -12.07 -24.20
C PRO A 292 -3.64 -12.40 -25.08
N VAL A 293 -3.65 -11.94 -26.31
CA VAL A 293 -4.55 -12.44 -27.35
C VAL A 293 -4.03 -13.83 -27.67
N TYR A 294 -4.75 -14.87 -27.28
CA TYR A 294 -4.44 -16.23 -27.68
C TYR A 294 -4.73 -16.40 -29.17
N GLU A 295 -3.71 -16.20 -30.02
CA GLU A 295 -3.70 -16.82 -31.34
C GLU A 295 -3.22 -18.24 -31.17
N GLU A 296 -3.95 -19.20 -31.71
CA GLU A 296 -3.80 -20.66 -31.55
C GLU A 296 -2.40 -21.25 -31.86
N ASP A 297 -1.41 -20.45 -32.23
CA ASP A 297 -0.14 -20.94 -32.77
C ASP A 297 1.15 -20.40 -32.13
N GLN A 298 1.12 -19.56 -31.08
CA GLN A 298 2.36 -19.13 -30.42
C GLN A 298 2.22 -18.94 -28.91
N SER A 299 2.56 -19.98 -28.19
CA SER A 299 2.72 -20.03 -26.73
C SER A 299 4.04 -19.39 -26.28
N THR A 300 4.21 -18.10 -26.35
CA THR A 300 5.30 -17.43 -25.64
C THR A 300 4.77 -16.16 -25.00
N PHE A 301 4.31 -16.30 -23.75
CA PHE A 301 4.14 -15.15 -22.87
C PHE A 301 5.50 -14.45 -22.75
N SER A 302 5.64 -13.29 -23.37
CA SER A 302 6.84 -12.48 -23.27
C SER A 302 6.61 -11.39 -22.22
N ILE A 303 7.21 -11.56 -21.05
CA ILE A 303 7.27 -10.51 -20.02
C ILE A 303 7.76 -9.17 -20.62
N LEU A 304 8.68 -9.24 -21.59
CA LEU A 304 9.19 -8.07 -22.32
C LEU A 304 8.12 -7.33 -23.12
N ASP A 305 7.24 -8.07 -23.77
CA ASP A 305 6.16 -7.49 -24.54
C ASP A 305 5.16 -6.78 -23.59
N THR A 306 4.85 -7.43 -22.47
CA THR A 306 4.04 -6.86 -21.39
C THR A 306 4.67 -5.59 -20.80
N ILE A 307 5.98 -5.57 -20.53
CA ILE A 307 6.70 -4.38 -20.04
C ILE A 307 6.66 -3.25 -21.05
N SER A 308 6.84 -3.57 -22.36
CA SER A 308 6.79 -2.56 -23.42
C SER A 308 5.39 -1.94 -23.54
N LYS A 309 4.36 -2.74 -23.32
CA LYS A 309 2.96 -2.31 -23.27
C LYS A 309 2.65 -1.49 -22.03
N LEU A 310 3.15 -1.88 -20.84
CA LEU A 310 3.02 -1.14 -19.58
C LEU A 310 3.56 0.30 -19.67
N LYS A 311 4.63 0.52 -20.42
CA LYS A 311 5.17 1.89 -20.65
C LYS A 311 4.19 2.83 -21.35
N ASN A 312 3.21 2.29 -22.04
CA ASN A 312 2.27 3.08 -22.84
C ASN A 312 0.92 3.33 -22.15
N VAL A 313 0.68 2.72 -20.96
CA VAL A 313 -0.60 2.84 -20.25
C VAL A 313 -0.61 3.94 -19.17
N ASP A 314 0.47 4.68 -19.02
CA ASP A 314 0.59 5.75 -18.02
C ASP A 314 -0.51 6.82 -18.14
N ASN A 315 -0.92 7.17 -19.36
CA ASN A 315 -1.93 8.19 -19.59
C ASN A 315 -3.33 7.70 -19.19
N GLU A 316 -3.64 6.46 -19.52
CA GLU A 316 -4.90 5.80 -19.22
C GLU A 316 -5.06 5.62 -17.71
N LEU A 317 -4.06 5.10 -17.02
CA LEU A 317 -4.05 4.94 -15.57
C LEU A 317 -4.13 6.28 -14.84
N LEU A 318 -3.44 7.31 -15.34
CA LEU A 318 -3.53 8.66 -14.77
C LEU A 318 -4.93 9.27 -14.98
N ALA A 319 -5.53 9.05 -16.15
CA ALA A 319 -6.89 9.49 -16.44
C ALA A 319 -7.89 8.77 -15.51
N ALA A 320 -7.73 7.46 -15.31
CA ALA A 320 -8.52 6.67 -14.36
C ALA A 320 -8.39 7.21 -12.92
N GLN A 321 -7.18 7.49 -12.46
CA GLN A 321 -6.94 8.07 -11.12
C GLN A 321 -7.64 9.42 -10.93
N ILE A 322 -7.56 10.30 -11.91
CA ILE A 322 -8.21 11.62 -11.86
C ILE A 322 -9.73 11.45 -11.84
N ALA A 323 -10.26 10.58 -12.70
CA ALA A 323 -11.69 10.31 -12.76
C ALA A 323 -12.20 9.72 -11.43
N PHE A 324 -11.48 8.77 -10.85
CA PHE A 324 -11.85 8.18 -9.56
C PHE A 324 -11.87 9.22 -8.43
N ALA A 325 -10.86 10.09 -8.35
CA ALA A 325 -10.84 11.19 -7.38
C ALA A 325 -12.03 12.16 -7.57
N ASN A 326 -12.41 12.42 -8.82
CA ASN A 326 -13.58 13.23 -9.14
C ASN A 326 -14.89 12.53 -8.73
N ALA A 327 -14.99 11.20 -8.93
CA ALA A 327 -16.15 10.40 -8.49
C ALA A 327 -16.33 10.48 -6.97
N GLN A 328 -15.24 10.28 -6.21
CA GLN A 328 -15.26 10.43 -4.74
C GLN A 328 -15.65 11.84 -4.30
N SER A 329 -15.10 12.87 -4.96
CA SER A 329 -15.48 14.27 -4.68
C SER A 329 -16.95 14.55 -4.98
N ALA A 330 -17.51 13.97 -6.04
CA ALA A 330 -18.94 14.08 -6.36
C ALA A 330 -19.79 13.36 -5.31
N ARG A 331 -19.40 12.16 -4.88
CA ARG A 331 -20.07 11.38 -3.82
C ARG A 331 -20.14 12.16 -2.50
N GLN A 332 -19.06 12.80 -2.08
CA GLN A 332 -19.02 13.62 -0.86
C GLN A 332 -19.98 14.83 -0.89
N LYS A 333 -20.39 15.30 -2.09
CA LYS A 333 -21.33 16.41 -2.23
C LYS A 333 -22.79 15.97 -2.15
N ILE A 334 -23.07 14.67 -2.21
CA ILE A 334 -24.44 14.13 -2.16
C ILE A 334 -24.92 14.13 -0.70
N GLN A 335 -26.02 14.84 -0.45
CA GLN A 335 -26.70 14.85 0.85
C GLN A 335 -27.64 13.65 0.95
N THR A 336 -27.23 12.65 1.71
CA THR A 336 -27.97 11.38 1.80
C THR A 336 -29.25 11.48 2.63
N ASP A 337 -29.33 12.41 3.57
CA ASP A 337 -30.47 12.65 4.46
C ASP A 337 -31.76 13.12 3.75
N ILE A 338 -31.66 13.55 2.49
CA ILE A 338 -32.79 14.06 1.70
C ILE A 338 -33.18 13.16 0.53
N LEU A 339 -32.48 12.02 0.36
CA LEU A 339 -32.75 11.08 -0.74
C LEU A 339 -33.98 10.21 -0.47
N SER A 340 -34.54 9.66 -1.54
CA SER A 340 -35.49 8.55 -1.43
C SER A 340 -34.80 7.30 -0.87
N SER A 341 -35.58 6.40 -0.25
CA SER A 341 -35.06 5.13 0.27
C SER A 341 -34.29 4.32 -0.78
N ASP A 342 -34.89 4.21 -1.99
CA ASP A 342 -34.29 3.40 -3.06
C ASP A 342 -32.92 3.92 -3.50
N LEU A 343 -32.77 5.24 -3.59
CA LEU A 343 -31.51 5.85 -4.00
C LEU A 343 -30.49 5.86 -2.86
N TYR A 344 -30.96 5.99 -1.62
CA TYR A 344 -30.13 5.85 -0.43
C TYR A 344 -29.55 4.44 -0.32
N GLU A 345 -30.38 3.39 -0.46
CA GLU A 345 -29.95 2.00 -0.43
C GLU A 345 -28.95 1.69 -1.56
N LEU A 346 -29.23 2.17 -2.80
CA LEU A 346 -28.30 1.98 -3.92
C LEU A 346 -26.92 2.58 -3.63
N LEU A 347 -26.87 3.78 -3.06
CA LEU A 347 -25.60 4.43 -2.75
C LEU A 347 -24.85 3.72 -1.63
N ASN A 348 -25.53 3.39 -0.52
CA ASN A 348 -24.89 2.78 0.64
C ASN A 348 -24.53 1.31 0.43
N ASP A 349 -25.39 0.53 -0.25
CA ASP A 349 -25.25 -0.91 -0.30
C ASP A 349 -24.46 -1.39 -1.52
N GLN A 350 -24.35 -0.57 -2.57
CA GLN A 350 -23.66 -0.95 -3.80
C GLN A 350 -22.52 0.02 -4.16
N ILE A 351 -22.78 1.33 -4.19
CA ILE A 351 -21.79 2.30 -4.68
C ILE A 351 -20.70 2.55 -3.65
N ASP A 352 -21.02 2.77 -2.38
CA ASP A 352 -20.02 3.06 -1.35
C ASP A 352 -19.09 1.87 -1.09
N PRO A 353 -19.57 0.61 -0.98
CA PRO A 353 -18.71 -0.55 -0.90
C PRO A 353 -17.81 -0.72 -2.14
N PHE A 354 -18.33 -0.45 -3.33
CA PHE A 354 -17.56 -0.50 -4.57
C PHE A 354 -16.44 0.56 -4.59
N LEU A 355 -16.76 1.82 -4.27
CA LEU A 355 -15.75 2.89 -4.18
C LEU A 355 -14.72 2.62 -3.07
N PHE A 356 -15.15 2.01 -1.97
CA PHE A 356 -14.28 1.61 -0.88
C PHE A 356 -13.34 0.48 -1.30
N SER A 357 -13.84 -0.56 -1.96
CA SER A 357 -13.03 -1.70 -2.41
C SER A 357 -11.95 -1.29 -3.41
N ILE A 358 -12.28 -0.44 -4.39
CA ILE A 358 -11.27 0.11 -5.32
C ILE A 358 -10.20 0.92 -4.58
N ASN A 359 -10.60 1.68 -3.55
CA ASN A 359 -9.66 2.54 -2.82
C ASN A 359 -8.76 1.76 -1.86
N THR A 360 -9.22 0.64 -1.30
CA THR A 360 -8.53 -0.14 -0.29
C THR A 360 -7.77 -1.33 -0.88
N ALA A 361 -8.44 -2.16 -1.69
CA ALA A 361 -7.82 -3.35 -2.25
C ALA A 361 -6.78 -3.02 -3.34
N PHE A 362 -7.11 -2.07 -4.22
CA PHE A 362 -6.25 -1.67 -5.34
C PHE A 362 -6.32 -0.16 -5.59
N PRO A 363 -5.64 0.67 -4.79
CA PRO A 363 -5.57 2.08 -5.11
C PRO A 363 -4.96 2.28 -6.50
N ILE A 364 -5.70 2.91 -7.42
CA ILE A 364 -5.26 3.14 -8.81
C ILE A 364 -3.89 3.86 -8.83
N SER A 365 -3.63 4.70 -7.83
CA SER A 365 -2.33 5.35 -7.65
C SER A 365 -1.18 4.36 -7.45
N ASP A 366 -1.41 3.28 -6.71
CA ASP A 366 -0.39 2.29 -6.40
C ASP A 366 -0.15 1.39 -7.61
N VAL A 367 -1.21 1.00 -8.33
CA VAL A 367 -1.12 0.28 -9.62
C VAL A 367 -0.33 1.09 -10.65
N LEU A 368 -0.62 2.37 -10.79
CA LEU A 368 0.12 3.27 -11.67
C LEU A 368 1.60 3.36 -11.30
N GLN A 369 1.89 3.46 -10.00
CA GLN A 369 3.26 3.51 -9.51
C GLN A 369 3.99 2.18 -9.74
N MET A 370 3.35 1.03 -9.49
CA MET A 370 3.90 -0.29 -9.80
C MET A 370 4.19 -0.47 -11.30
N ALA A 371 3.25 -0.07 -12.17
CA ALA A 371 3.43 -0.15 -13.61
C ALA A 371 4.63 0.67 -14.10
N ARG A 372 4.86 1.85 -13.51
CA ARG A 372 6.03 2.68 -13.83
C ARG A 372 7.35 2.10 -13.35
N LEU A 373 7.33 1.39 -12.23
CA LEU A 373 8.51 0.79 -11.62
C LEU A 373 8.81 -0.62 -12.15
N ALA A 374 7.84 -1.31 -12.73
CA ALA A 374 8.00 -2.64 -13.30
C ALA A 374 9.19 -2.74 -14.31
N PRO A 375 9.42 -1.78 -15.23
CA PRO A 375 10.57 -1.83 -16.11
C PRO A 375 11.92 -1.77 -15.39
N TYR A 376 11.98 -1.06 -14.25
CA TYR A 376 13.17 -1.03 -13.41
C TYR A 376 13.39 -2.38 -12.74
N LEU A 377 12.37 -2.92 -12.06
CA LEU A 377 12.44 -4.20 -11.36
C LEU A 377 12.80 -5.38 -12.29
N LEU A 378 12.38 -5.26 -13.54
CA LEU A 378 12.58 -6.31 -14.55
C LEU A 378 13.83 -6.08 -15.39
N GLY A 379 14.77 -5.22 -14.96
CA GLY A 379 16.05 -5.02 -15.62
C GLY A 379 15.90 -4.58 -17.07
N SER A 380 15.03 -3.60 -17.36
CA SER A 380 14.86 -3.10 -18.74
C SER A 380 16.17 -2.52 -19.28
N ALA A 381 16.35 -2.54 -20.59
CA ALA A 381 17.58 -2.09 -21.26
C ALA A 381 18.02 -0.66 -20.89
N ALA A 382 17.09 0.19 -20.41
CA ALA A 382 17.39 1.55 -19.96
C ALA A 382 17.96 1.60 -18.53
N ASN A 383 17.65 0.58 -17.70
CA ASN A 383 18.00 0.54 -16.28
C ASN A 383 19.07 -0.51 -15.95
N GLY A 384 19.43 -1.38 -16.90
CA GLY A 384 20.41 -2.44 -16.72
C GLY A 384 19.84 -3.72 -16.08
N GLU A 385 20.70 -4.68 -15.83
CA GLU A 385 20.38 -5.89 -15.09
C GLU A 385 20.08 -5.59 -13.61
N GLN A 386 19.22 -6.40 -13.00
CA GLN A 386 18.89 -6.32 -11.57
C GLN A 386 19.20 -7.65 -10.90
N ASP A 387 19.87 -7.59 -9.78
CA ASP A 387 20.23 -8.75 -8.96
C ASP A 387 19.41 -8.75 -7.67
N TYR A 388 18.71 -9.84 -7.39
CA TYR A 388 17.90 -9.99 -6.19
C TYR A 388 18.36 -11.16 -5.34
N MET A 389 18.30 -10.96 -4.04
CA MET A 389 18.48 -12.02 -3.06
C MET A 389 17.12 -12.57 -2.62
N ILE A 390 16.96 -13.88 -2.70
CA ILE A 390 15.75 -14.57 -2.20
C ILE A 390 16.14 -15.28 -0.89
N LEU A 391 15.53 -14.90 0.21
CA LEU A 391 15.72 -15.53 1.52
C LEU A 391 14.63 -16.59 1.72
N ILE A 392 15.03 -17.86 1.73
CA ILE A 392 14.11 -18.98 1.98
C ILE A 392 14.06 -19.23 3.47
N GLN A 393 12.90 -19.03 4.05
CA GLN A 393 12.62 -19.10 5.47
C GLN A 393 11.87 -20.39 5.84
N ASN A 394 12.16 -20.90 7.03
CA ASN A 394 11.51 -22.09 7.60
C ASN A 394 10.79 -21.69 8.88
N GLU A 395 9.50 -21.52 8.82
CA GLU A 395 8.64 -21.12 9.93
C GLU A 395 8.44 -22.25 10.97
N ASP A 396 8.80 -23.50 10.67
CA ASP A 396 8.90 -24.56 11.69
C ASP A 396 9.95 -24.20 12.78
N GLU A 397 10.87 -23.28 12.48
CA GLU A 397 11.82 -22.66 13.38
C GLU A 397 11.68 -21.14 13.24
N LEU A 398 10.70 -20.57 13.92
CA LEU A 398 10.29 -19.17 13.76
C LEU A 398 11.39 -18.19 14.12
N ARG A 399 11.51 -17.10 13.34
CA ARG A 399 12.40 -15.96 13.58
C ARG A 399 11.59 -14.66 13.44
N PRO A 400 12.09 -13.51 13.90
CA PRO A 400 11.33 -12.26 13.93
C PRO A 400 10.73 -11.84 12.58
N THR A 401 11.40 -12.09 11.45
CA THR A 401 10.93 -11.71 10.11
C THR A 401 10.48 -12.91 9.28
N GLY A 402 10.01 -13.97 9.91
CA GLY A 402 9.54 -15.20 9.30
C GLY A 402 10.15 -16.44 9.95
N GLY A 403 10.81 -17.30 9.20
CA GLY A 403 11.46 -18.50 9.71
C GLY A 403 12.97 -18.45 9.63
N PHE A 404 13.64 -19.46 10.18
CA PHE A 404 15.09 -19.64 10.08
C PHE A 404 15.53 -19.65 8.61
N LEU A 405 16.59 -18.90 8.28
CA LEU A 405 17.15 -18.83 6.93
C LEU A 405 17.83 -20.15 6.57
N THR A 406 17.15 -20.97 5.75
CA THR A 406 17.66 -22.28 5.35
C THR A 406 18.44 -22.25 4.04
N ALA A 407 18.04 -21.39 3.13
CA ALA A 407 18.70 -21.22 1.84
C ALA A 407 18.66 -19.75 1.39
N VAL A 408 19.54 -19.41 0.48
CA VAL A 408 19.57 -18.11 -0.20
C VAL A 408 19.57 -18.33 -1.70
N GLY A 409 18.64 -17.65 -2.40
CA GLY A 409 18.57 -17.59 -3.86
C GLY A 409 19.30 -16.35 -4.37
N TRP A 410 19.92 -16.52 -5.52
CA TRP A 410 20.40 -15.43 -6.36
C TRP A 410 19.54 -15.40 -7.62
N LEU A 411 18.81 -14.33 -7.82
CA LEU A 411 17.95 -14.11 -8.99
C LEU A 411 18.51 -12.94 -9.79
N LYS A 412 18.97 -13.20 -10.99
CA LYS A 412 19.36 -12.16 -11.95
C LYS A 412 18.25 -11.96 -12.97
N VAL A 413 17.79 -10.74 -13.11
CA VAL A 413 16.79 -10.35 -14.10
C VAL A 413 17.42 -9.39 -15.10
N GLU A 414 17.37 -9.76 -16.38
CA GLU A 414 17.90 -8.96 -17.49
C GLU A 414 16.87 -8.84 -18.59
N ILE A 415 16.53 -7.63 -18.97
CA ILE A 415 15.55 -7.34 -20.03
C ILE A 415 14.24 -8.14 -19.86
N GLY A 416 13.69 -8.15 -18.63
CA GLY A 416 12.43 -8.83 -18.31
C GLY A 416 12.50 -10.37 -18.33
N LYS A 417 13.68 -10.95 -18.35
CA LYS A 417 13.89 -12.40 -18.30
C LYS A 417 14.71 -12.77 -17.09
N ILE A 418 14.44 -13.93 -16.53
CA ILE A 418 15.33 -14.56 -15.57
C ILE A 418 16.58 -15.02 -16.34
N ALA A 419 17.69 -14.30 -16.11
CA ALA A 419 18.97 -14.62 -16.74
C ALA A 419 19.75 -15.67 -15.94
N ASP A 420 19.62 -15.67 -14.62
CA ASP A 420 20.18 -16.68 -13.73
C ASP A 420 19.28 -16.82 -12.48
N LEU A 421 19.10 -18.05 -12.04
CA LEU A 421 18.47 -18.37 -10.75
C LEU A 421 19.21 -19.54 -10.12
N SER A 422 19.78 -19.29 -8.96
CA SER A 422 20.53 -20.33 -8.24
C SER A 422 20.25 -20.25 -6.75
N PHE A 423 20.22 -21.40 -6.08
CA PHE A 423 20.01 -21.48 -4.64
C PHE A 423 21.21 -22.13 -3.97
N ASN A 424 21.59 -21.59 -2.82
CA ASN A 424 22.62 -22.13 -1.97
C ASN A 424 22.13 -22.25 -0.53
N SER A 425 22.77 -23.14 0.21
CA SER A 425 22.54 -23.20 1.64
C SER A 425 23.01 -21.91 2.33
N SER A 426 22.24 -21.41 3.30
CA SER A 426 22.61 -20.25 4.11
C SER A 426 23.92 -20.45 4.88
N ASP A 427 24.23 -21.69 5.31
CA ASP A 427 25.47 -22.03 6.01
C ASP A 427 26.73 -22.03 5.11
N LYS A 428 26.55 -22.04 3.77
CA LYS A 428 27.64 -21.93 2.81
C LYS A 428 27.96 -20.50 2.41
N VAL A 429 27.16 -19.54 2.86
CA VAL A 429 27.40 -18.12 2.60
C VAL A 429 28.61 -17.64 3.38
N ASP A 430 28.73 -18.07 4.63
CA ASP A 430 29.72 -17.58 5.57
C ASP A 430 31.13 -18.18 5.29
N ASP A 431 32.15 -17.35 5.42
CA ASP A 431 33.58 -17.72 5.35
C ASP A 431 34.21 -17.48 6.72
N LEU A 432 34.25 -18.53 7.53
CA LEU A 432 34.75 -18.46 8.90
C LEU A 432 36.29 -18.16 9.01
N SER A 433 36.98 -18.05 7.89
CA SER A 433 38.36 -17.53 7.88
C SER A 433 38.45 -16.01 8.05
N LYS A 434 37.29 -15.32 7.93
CA LYS A 434 37.17 -13.86 8.07
C LYS A 434 36.63 -13.49 9.44
N PRO A 435 36.93 -12.28 9.97
CA PRO A 435 36.30 -11.80 11.21
C PRO A 435 34.86 -11.42 10.97
N TYR A 436 33.97 -11.71 11.93
CA TYR A 436 32.53 -11.37 11.88
C TYR A 436 32.13 -10.38 12.95
N PRO A 437 31.04 -9.62 12.75
CA PRO A 437 30.45 -8.82 13.80
C PRO A 437 30.02 -9.70 14.98
N LYS A 438 29.97 -9.11 16.19
CA LYS A 438 29.36 -9.79 17.33
C LYS A 438 27.88 -9.99 17.08
N SER A 439 27.39 -11.15 17.49
CA SER A 439 25.93 -11.42 17.46
C SER A 439 25.19 -10.51 18.44
N PRO A 440 23.89 -10.31 18.27
CA PRO A 440 23.02 -9.82 19.32
C PRO A 440 23.21 -10.62 20.61
N TRP A 441 23.18 -9.93 21.75
CA TRP A 441 23.53 -10.54 23.04
C TRP A 441 22.64 -11.74 23.39
N GLN A 442 21.39 -11.74 22.93
CA GLN A 442 20.45 -12.86 23.17
C GLN A 442 20.93 -14.14 22.48
N LEU A 443 21.43 -14.04 21.24
CA LEU A 443 22.00 -15.17 20.52
C LEU A 443 23.28 -15.68 21.23
N ASN A 444 24.10 -14.74 21.67
CA ASN A 444 25.31 -15.12 22.42
C ASN A 444 24.98 -15.79 23.76
N ASP A 445 24.07 -15.21 24.53
CA ASP A 445 23.76 -15.65 25.88
C ASP A 445 22.95 -16.95 25.90
N TYR A 446 22.01 -17.10 25.02
CA TYR A 446 21.07 -18.22 25.02
C TYR A 446 21.38 -19.29 23.97
N MET A 447 22.05 -18.96 22.87
CA MET A 447 22.41 -19.92 21.83
C MET A 447 23.94 -20.16 21.69
N MET A 448 24.74 -19.52 22.53
CA MET A 448 26.22 -19.59 22.48
C MET A 448 26.78 -19.14 21.11
N ALA A 449 26.07 -18.34 20.37
CA ALA A 449 26.50 -17.79 19.08
C ALA A 449 27.23 -16.47 19.30
N GLU A 450 28.56 -16.50 19.31
CA GLU A 450 29.41 -15.32 19.60
C GLU A 450 29.44 -14.31 18.45
N ILE A 451 29.28 -14.79 17.20
CA ILE A 451 29.34 -13.99 15.96
C ILE A 451 28.04 -14.04 15.18
N LEU A 452 27.71 -12.95 14.50
CA LEU A 452 26.55 -12.86 13.65
C LEU A 452 26.86 -13.46 12.28
N LEU A 453 26.25 -14.59 11.99
CA LEU A 453 26.37 -15.28 10.70
C LEU A 453 25.18 -14.91 9.80
N PHE A 454 25.33 -15.16 8.49
CA PHE A 454 24.28 -14.86 7.50
C PHE A 454 22.94 -15.51 7.83
N ARG A 455 22.96 -16.77 8.28
CA ARG A 455 21.76 -17.53 8.65
C ARG A 455 20.96 -16.92 9.82
N ASP A 456 21.61 -16.07 10.64
CA ASP A 456 21.02 -15.41 11.80
C ASP A 456 20.76 -13.90 11.53
N SER A 457 20.98 -13.43 10.29
CA SER A 457 20.77 -12.01 9.91
C SER A 457 19.32 -11.54 10.11
N ASN A 458 18.36 -12.43 10.14
CA ASN A 458 16.95 -12.15 10.39
C ASN A 458 16.53 -12.25 11.87
N TRP A 459 17.48 -12.08 12.79
CA TRP A 459 17.22 -11.91 14.22
C TRP A 459 16.55 -10.58 14.57
N PHE A 460 16.68 -9.58 13.73
CA PHE A 460 16.14 -8.24 13.94
C PHE A 460 14.67 -8.18 13.53
N THR A 461 13.80 -7.61 14.41
CA THR A 461 12.36 -7.55 14.15
C THR A 461 12.00 -6.63 12.98
N ASN A 462 12.74 -5.53 12.84
CA ASN A 462 12.54 -4.60 11.72
C ASN A 462 13.18 -5.18 10.44
N PHE A 463 12.36 -5.59 9.48
CA PHE A 463 12.87 -6.25 8.27
C PHE A 463 13.86 -5.41 7.45
N PRO A 464 13.73 -4.07 7.29
CA PRO A 464 14.80 -3.26 6.69
C PRO A 464 16.17 -3.46 7.35
N THR A 465 16.22 -3.59 8.68
CA THR A 465 17.48 -3.89 9.41
C THR A 465 17.99 -5.31 9.09
N THR A 466 17.11 -6.29 9.02
CA THR A 466 17.45 -7.65 8.57
C THR A 466 18.06 -7.63 7.16
N VAL A 467 17.47 -6.86 6.23
CA VAL A 467 17.97 -6.72 4.86
C VAL A 467 19.36 -6.08 4.82
N GLU A 468 19.60 -5.03 5.62
CA GLU A 468 20.92 -4.40 5.73
C GLU A 468 21.99 -5.43 6.16
N TRP A 469 21.72 -6.23 7.19
CA TRP A 469 22.62 -7.26 7.65
C TRP A 469 22.80 -8.39 6.65
N ALA A 470 21.74 -8.89 6.05
CA ALA A 470 21.82 -9.95 5.04
C ALA A 470 22.64 -9.50 3.81
N LYS A 471 22.38 -8.31 3.29
CA LYS A 471 23.15 -7.72 2.17
C LYS A 471 24.61 -7.50 2.53
N PHE A 472 24.88 -6.98 3.73
CA PHE A 472 26.25 -6.76 4.20
C PHE A 472 27.02 -8.08 4.30
N LEU A 473 26.48 -9.09 5.01
CA LEU A 473 27.16 -10.38 5.21
C LEU A 473 27.34 -11.13 3.90
N TYR A 474 26.34 -11.07 2.99
CA TYR A 474 26.45 -11.69 1.68
C TYR A 474 27.52 -11.02 0.81
N ALA A 475 27.52 -9.69 0.72
CA ALA A 475 28.54 -8.96 -0.02
C ALA A 475 29.95 -9.18 0.56
N TYR A 476 30.06 -9.24 1.90
CA TYR A 476 31.31 -9.44 2.61
C TYR A 476 31.99 -10.77 2.28
N THR A 477 31.19 -11.82 2.09
CA THR A 477 31.74 -13.18 1.86
C THR A 477 31.72 -13.59 0.40
N GLN A 478 30.65 -13.27 -0.32
CA GLN A 478 30.42 -13.68 -1.71
C GLN A 478 30.87 -12.63 -2.73
N SER A 479 31.23 -11.41 -2.30
CA SER A 479 31.62 -10.29 -3.18
C SER A 479 30.56 -9.94 -4.23
N LYS A 480 29.28 -10.11 -3.89
CA LYS A 480 28.13 -9.81 -4.73
C LYS A 480 27.22 -8.81 -4.03
N HIS A 481 26.68 -7.87 -4.79
CA HIS A 481 25.70 -6.89 -4.33
C HIS A 481 24.35 -7.21 -4.96
N VAL A 482 23.28 -6.86 -4.27
CA VAL A 482 21.91 -7.06 -4.75
C VAL A 482 21.13 -5.76 -4.68
N ASP A 483 20.21 -5.56 -5.62
CA ASP A 483 19.35 -4.39 -5.75
C ASP A 483 18.06 -4.50 -4.91
N GLY A 484 17.81 -5.72 -4.38
CA GLY A 484 16.68 -5.96 -3.50
C GLY A 484 16.71 -7.34 -2.86
N VAL A 485 15.85 -7.51 -1.86
CA VAL A 485 15.68 -8.75 -1.10
C VAL A 485 14.20 -9.13 -1.08
N ILE A 486 13.95 -10.40 -1.32
CA ILE A 486 12.63 -11.04 -1.31
C ILE A 486 12.68 -12.17 -0.28
N THR A 487 11.71 -12.25 0.62
CA THR A 487 11.58 -13.43 1.48
C THR A 487 10.46 -14.33 0.99
N VAL A 488 10.64 -15.63 1.19
CA VAL A 488 9.63 -16.65 0.88
C VAL A 488 9.69 -17.70 1.96
N ASP A 489 8.56 -18.03 2.57
CA ASP A 489 8.43 -19.11 3.55
C ASP A 489 7.80 -20.37 2.93
N GLN A 490 7.62 -21.44 3.71
CA GLN A 490 7.07 -22.71 3.23
C GLN A 490 5.58 -22.57 2.86
N HIS A 491 4.84 -21.71 3.56
CA HIS A 491 3.42 -21.48 3.34
C HIS A 491 3.16 -20.92 1.93
N VAL A 492 4.04 -20.03 1.41
CA VAL A 492 3.97 -19.53 0.04
C VAL A 492 3.97 -20.66 -0.98
N VAL A 493 4.85 -21.66 -0.77
CA VAL A 493 4.97 -22.80 -1.70
C VAL A 493 3.73 -23.68 -1.66
N GLU A 494 3.18 -23.91 -0.46
CA GLU A 494 1.95 -24.68 -0.28
C GLU A 494 0.76 -23.99 -0.98
N GLU A 495 0.54 -22.72 -0.73
CA GLU A 495 -0.57 -21.95 -1.33
C GLU A 495 -0.44 -21.84 -2.85
N LEU A 496 0.79 -21.63 -3.36
CA LEU A 496 1.04 -21.60 -4.80
C LEU A 496 0.64 -22.92 -5.47
N LEU A 497 1.00 -24.06 -4.87
CA LEU A 497 0.66 -25.40 -5.39
C LEU A 497 -0.84 -25.68 -5.38
N LYS A 498 -1.64 -25.05 -4.51
CA LYS A 498 -3.10 -25.15 -4.55
C LYS A 498 -3.69 -24.59 -5.84
N ILE A 499 -3.06 -23.54 -6.40
CA ILE A 499 -3.53 -22.90 -7.64
C ILE A 499 -2.94 -23.57 -8.87
N ILE A 500 -1.60 -23.68 -8.92
CA ILE A 500 -0.94 -24.22 -10.13
C ILE A 500 -1.04 -25.74 -10.25
N GLY A 501 -1.46 -26.42 -9.18
CA GLY A 501 -1.55 -27.87 -9.10
C GLY A 501 -0.18 -28.57 -8.98
N PRO A 502 -0.15 -29.92 -8.95
CA PRO A 502 1.05 -30.69 -8.69
C PRO A 502 2.15 -30.47 -9.71
N VAL A 503 3.41 -30.48 -9.26
CA VAL A 503 4.62 -30.38 -10.09
C VAL A 503 5.46 -31.65 -10.03
N LYS A 504 6.20 -31.93 -11.11
CA LYS A 504 7.23 -32.98 -11.17
C LYS A 504 8.57 -32.39 -10.78
N VAL A 505 9.10 -32.84 -9.67
CA VAL A 505 10.42 -32.39 -9.17
C VAL A 505 11.48 -33.40 -9.60
N SER A 506 12.58 -32.93 -10.15
CA SER A 506 13.69 -33.81 -10.57
C SER A 506 14.22 -34.61 -9.38
N GLY A 507 14.26 -35.93 -9.54
CA GLY A 507 14.73 -36.84 -8.50
C GLY A 507 13.67 -37.27 -7.48
N VAL A 508 12.42 -36.90 -7.68
CA VAL A 508 11.29 -37.34 -6.86
C VAL A 508 10.32 -38.17 -7.74
N GLU A 509 9.97 -39.37 -7.30
CA GLU A 509 9.06 -40.23 -8.07
C GLU A 509 7.65 -39.70 -8.06
N ASP A 510 7.19 -39.23 -6.91
CA ASP A 510 5.85 -38.68 -6.73
C ASP A 510 5.72 -37.28 -7.34
N SER A 511 4.50 -36.91 -7.66
CA SER A 511 4.19 -35.50 -7.93
C SER A 511 4.09 -34.74 -6.62
N ILE A 512 4.75 -33.59 -6.56
CA ILE A 512 4.67 -32.69 -5.38
C ILE A 512 3.43 -31.82 -5.52
N SER A 513 2.56 -31.86 -4.52
CA SER A 513 1.32 -31.12 -4.39
C SER A 513 1.29 -30.32 -3.10
N ALA A 514 0.29 -29.45 -2.91
CA ALA A 514 0.08 -28.76 -1.66
C ALA A 514 0.00 -29.70 -0.45
N ASP A 515 -0.65 -30.87 -0.62
CA ASP A 515 -0.85 -31.84 0.49
C ASP A 515 0.43 -32.51 0.99
N ASN A 516 1.48 -32.60 0.13
CA ASN A 516 2.67 -33.36 0.48
C ASN A 516 3.97 -32.54 0.50
N VAL A 517 3.97 -31.28 -0.03
CA VAL A 517 5.18 -30.49 -0.17
C VAL A 517 5.90 -30.25 1.16
N LEU A 518 5.17 -29.94 2.22
CA LEU A 518 5.78 -29.73 3.55
C LEU A 518 6.45 -30.99 4.09
N ALA A 519 5.81 -32.15 3.92
CA ALA A 519 6.41 -33.42 4.31
C ALA A 519 7.71 -33.69 3.52
N TYR A 520 7.71 -33.41 2.21
CA TYR A 520 8.92 -33.54 1.38
C TYR A 520 10.00 -32.54 1.77
N MET A 521 9.67 -31.28 2.05
CA MET A 521 10.61 -30.28 2.52
C MET A 521 11.24 -30.65 3.86
N ARG A 522 10.48 -31.31 4.74
CA ARG A 522 10.94 -31.77 6.06
C ARG A 522 11.79 -33.02 5.97
N SER A 523 11.50 -33.94 5.04
CA SER A 523 12.16 -35.29 4.89
C SER A 523 13.10 -35.41 3.70
N ALA A 524 13.46 -34.32 3.03
CA ALA A 524 14.21 -34.38 1.76
C ALA A 524 15.56 -35.11 1.80
N LYS A 525 16.19 -35.23 2.96
CA LYS A 525 17.44 -36.02 3.14
C LYS A 525 17.25 -37.52 2.98
N GLU A 526 16.03 -38.03 3.10
CA GLU A 526 15.67 -39.45 3.09
C GLU A 526 15.38 -39.96 1.69
N GLN A 527 15.26 -39.07 0.72
CA GLN A 527 14.84 -39.38 -0.65
C GLN A 527 15.99 -39.96 -1.48
N THR A 528 15.61 -40.73 -2.50
CA THR A 528 16.60 -41.27 -3.45
C THR A 528 17.10 -40.16 -4.37
N PRO A 529 18.41 -39.91 -4.46
CA PRO A 529 18.94 -38.86 -5.31
C PRO A 529 18.66 -39.12 -6.79
N PRO A 530 18.50 -38.08 -7.61
CA PRO A 530 18.41 -38.20 -9.06
C PRO A 530 19.60 -38.93 -9.68
N ALA A 531 19.43 -39.54 -10.85
CA ALA A 531 20.51 -40.18 -11.56
C ALA A 531 21.67 -39.22 -11.83
N GLY A 532 22.85 -39.54 -11.32
CA GLY A 532 24.07 -38.74 -11.46
C GLY A 532 24.43 -37.88 -10.25
N ILE A 533 23.54 -37.81 -9.23
CA ILE A 533 23.82 -37.11 -7.97
C ILE A 533 24.09 -38.15 -6.89
N SER A 534 25.18 -38.01 -6.15
CA SER A 534 25.48 -38.93 -5.05
C SER A 534 24.53 -38.68 -3.86
N LYS A 535 24.28 -39.72 -3.03
CA LYS A 535 23.43 -39.60 -1.84
C LYS A 535 23.95 -38.58 -0.83
N ASN A 536 25.25 -38.29 -0.85
CA ASN A 536 25.89 -37.29 0.02
C ASN A 536 25.72 -35.86 -0.53
N GLU A 537 25.42 -35.72 -1.83
CA GLU A 537 25.16 -34.41 -2.50
C GLU A 537 23.68 -34.09 -2.53
N TRP A 538 22.80 -35.11 -2.51
CA TRP A 538 21.35 -34.92 -2.44
C TRP A 538 20.96 -34.57 -1.02
N ASP A 539 20.71 -33.30 -0.82
CA ASP A 539 20.24 -32.78 0.46
C ASP A 539 18.95 -31.98 0.27
N ARG A 540 18.37 -31.54 1.35
CA ARG A 540 17.17 -30.70 1.39
C ARG A 540 17.27 -29.48 0.49
N LYS A 541 18.45 -28.99 0.24
CA LYS A 541 18.72 -27.74 -0.49
C LYS A 541 18.64 -27.95 -2.00
N GLN A 542 19.11 -29.11 -2.48
CA GLN A 542 18.92 -29.51 -3.86
C GLN A 542 17.45 -29.79 -4.16
N PHE A 543 16.72 -30.38 -3.23
CA PHE A 543 15.28 -30.50 -3.35
C PHE A 543 14.60 -29.13 -3.50
N ILE A 544 14.93 -28.13 -2.65
CA ILE A 544 14.40 -26.78 -2.72
C ILE A 544 14.72 -26.13 -4.07
N SER A 545 15.94 -26.25 -4.58
CA SER A 545 16.31 -25.75 -5.91
C SER A 545 15.52 -26.41 -7.02
N SER A 546 15.43 -27.75 -7.00
CA SER A 546 14.67 -28.50 -8.01
C SER A 546 13.16 -28.23 -7.95
N LEU A 547 12.64 -27.98 -6.76
CA LEU A 547 11.24 -27.58 -6.57
C LEU A 547 10.98 -26.17 -7.12
N ALA A 548 11.88 -25.22 -6.83
CA ALA A 548 11.79 -23.86 -7.36
C ALA A 548 11.83 -23.86 -8.89
N ASP A 549 12.74 -24.62 -9.50
CA ASP A 549 12.82 -24.78 -10.95
C ASP A 549 11.51 -25.37 -11.52
N ALA A 550 10.95 -26.39 -10.87
CA ALA A 550 9.71 -27.01 -11.30
C ALA A 550 8.51 -26.06 -11.21
N LEU A 551 8.44 -25.27 -10.14
CA LEU A 551 7.38 -24.25 -9.95
C LEU A 551 7.48 -23.15 -11.01
N ILE A 552 8.68 -22.60 -11.23
CA ILE A 552 8.92 -21.55 -12.22
C ILE A 552 8.62 -22.05 -13.63
N ASN A 553 9.11 -23.23 -14.00
CA ASN A 553 8.82 -23.81 -15.31
C ASN A 553 7.32 -23.99 -15.50
N LYS A 554 6.60 -24.48 -14.49
CA LYS A 554 5.14 -24.63 -14.58
C LYS A 554 4.42 -23.29 -14.70
N LEU A 555 4.87 -22.24 -13.99
CA LEU A 555 4.31 -20.90 -14.10
C LEU A 555 4.56 -20.26 -15.46
N VAL A 556 5.70 -20.55 -16.09
CA VAL A 556 6.11 -19.93 -17.37
C VAL A 556 5.55 -20.71 -18.57
N ASP A 557 5.56 -22.04 -18.49
CA ASP A 557 5.23 -22.92 -19.64
C ASP A 557 3.74 -23.22 -19.76
N ASP A 558 2.95 -23.08 -18.69
CA ASP A 558 1.52 -23.41 -18.73
C ASP A 558 0.71 -22.16 -19.17
N SER A 559 0.23 -22.22 -20.41
CA SER A 559 -0.60 -21.17 -21.01
C SER A 559 -1.99 -21.02 -20.39
N HIS A 560 -2.40 -21.95 -19.51
CA HIS A 560 -3.72 -22.00 -18.89
C HIS A 560 -3.69 -21.56 -17.42
N GLN A 561 -2.67 -20.81 -17.00
CA GLN A 561 -2.59 -20.31 -15.63
C GLN A 561 -3.71 -19.29 -15.32
N ASP A 562 -4.35 -19.45 -14.18
CA ASP A 562 -5.29 -18.45 -13.68
C ASP A 562 -4.53 -17.28 -13.05
N TRP A 563 -4.11 -16.33 -13.88
CA TRP A 563 -3.38 -15.13 -13.44
C TRP A 563 -4.17 -14.26 -12.48
N LYS A 564 -5.50 -14.31 -12.49
CA LYS A 564 -6.35 -13.62 -11.53
C LYS A 564 -6.17 -14.21 -10.15
N LEU A 565 -6.30 -15.52 -10.00
CA LEU A 565 -6.08 -16.20 -8.72
C LEU A 565 -4.64 -16.07 -8.24
N LEU A 566 -3.65 -16.20 -9.14
CA LEU A 566 -2.23 -16.02 -8.79
C LEU A 566 -1.93 -14.61 -8.29
N SER A 567 -2.48 -13.57 -8.90
CA SER A 567 -2.29 -12.19 -8.44
C SER A 567 -2.99 -11.91 -7.11
N GLN A 568 -4.18 -12.47 -6.91
CA GLN A 568 -4.89 -12.39 -5.63
C GLN A 568 -4.10 -13.08 -4.52
N LEU A 569 -3.60 -14.28 -4.78
CA LEU A 569 -2.75 -15.01 -3.85
C LEU A 569 -1.48 -14.22 -3.50
N LEU A 570 -0.80 -13.65 -4.49
CA LEU A 570 0.42 -12.87 -4.26
C LEU A 570 0.16 -11.69 -3.30
N ILE A 571 -0.94 -10.97 -3.53
CA ILE A 571 -1.32 -9.85 -2.68
C ILE A 571 -1.66 -10.33 -1.28
N GLN A 572 -2.44 -11.39 -1.16
CA GLN A 572 -2.78 -12.01 0.11
C GLN A 572 -1.51 -12.40 0.89
N LEU A 573 -0.56 -13.08 0.26
CA LEU A 573 0.70 -13.50 0.89
C LEU A 573 1.60 -12.33 1.30
N LEU A 574 1.53 -11.21 0.58
CA LEU A 574 2.20 -9.95 0.94
C LEU A 574 1.51 -9.26 2.13
N ASP A 575 0.17 -9.17 2.13
CA ASP A 575 -0.61 -8.58 3.22
C ASP A 575 -0.50 -9.44 4.50
N GLU A 576 -0.51 -10.78 4.36
CA GLU A 576 -0.29 -11.75 5.44
C GLU A 576 1.19 -11.89 5.84
N LYS A 577 2.12 -11.19 5.17
CA LYS A 577 3.57 -11.17 5.47
C LYS A 577 4.28 -12.53 5.39
N HIS A 578 3.81 -13.40 4.51
CA HIS A 578 4.54 -14.61 4.10
C HIS A 578 5.59 -14.30 3.04
N ILE A 579 5.40 -13.19 2.32
CA ILE A 579 6.39 -12.58 1.42
C ILE A 579 6.68 -11.17 1.94
N LEU A 580 7.97 -10.84 2.11
CA LEU A 580 8.41 -9.47 2.37
C LEU A 580 9.34 -9.01 1.25
N LEU A 581 9.27 -7.72 0.94
CA LEU A 581 10.02 -7.12 -0.16
C LEU A 581 10.78 -5.88 0.30
N GLN A 582 12.04 -5.79 -0.09
CA GLN A 582 12.85 -4.58 0.09
C GLN A 582 13.70 -4.34 -1.14
N PHE A 583 13.59 -3.16 -1.74
CA PHE A 583 14.35 -2.77 -2.92
C PHE A 583 15.13 -1.48 -2.68
N ASP A 584 16.27 -1.32 -3.36
CA ASP A 584 17.11 -0.13 -3.25
C ASP A 584 16.50 1.09 -3.96
N ASN A 585 15.53 0.87 -4.87
CA ASN A 585 14.81 1.96 -5.50
C ASN A 585 13.91 2.68 -4.48
N PRO A 586 14.14 3.99 -4.22
CA PRO A 586 13.40 4.72 -3.18
C PRO A 586 11.88 4.84 -3.45
N GLU A 587 11.47 4.91 -4.71
CA GLU A 587 10.05 5.00 -5.06
C GLU A 587 9.33 3.68 -4.76
N MET A 588 9.98 2.56 -5.11
CA MET A 588 9.47 1.23 -4.77
C MET A 588 9.48 1.01 -3.26
N SER A 589 10.56 1.34 -2.57
CA SER A 589 10.65 1.23 -1.12
C SER A 589 9.53 2.00 -0.41
N ASN A 590 9.22 3.22 -0.87
CA ASN A 590 8.09 4.00 -0.34
C ASN A 590 6.73 3.36 -0.60
N LEU A 591 6.54 2.75 -1.78
CA LEU A 591 5.30 2.04 -2.11
C LEU A 591 5.10 0.81 -1.22
N LEU A 592 6.14 -0.01 -1.07
CA LEU A 592 6.14 -1.17 -0.19
C LEU A 592 5.86 -0.77 1.26
N ALA A 593 6.53 0.31 1.71
CA ALA A 593 6.34 0.88 3.04
C ALA A 593 4.90 1.32 3.30
N LYS A 594 4.24 1.92 2.31
CA LYS A 594 2.85 2.34 2.42
C LYS A 594 1.89 1.16 2.61
N ARG A 595 2.20 0.03 1.99
CA ARG A 595 1.41 -1.21 2.07
C ARG A 595 1.80 -2.12 3.25
N GLY A 596 2.89 -1.83 3.96
CA GLY A 596 3.42 -2.70 5.00
C GLY A 596 4.17 -3.95 4.49
N TRP A 597 4.34 -4.07 3.16
CA TRP A 597 5.03 -5.20 2.51
C TRP A 597 6.55 -5.19 2.70
N ASP A 598 7.07 -4.08 3.21
CA ASP A 598 8.47 -3.93 3.61
C ASP A 598 8.80 -4.53 4.98
N GLY A 599 7.82 -5.08 5.69
CA GLY A 599 8.00 -5.70 7.02
C GLY A 599 8.60 -4.78 8.08
N ALA A 600 8.58 -3.46 7.86
CA ALA A 600 9.06 -2.51 8.85
C ALA A 600 8.10 -2.42 10.04
N VAL A 601 8.63 -2.27 11.24
CA VAL A 601 7.81 -1.96 12.42
C VAL A 601 7.43 -0.49 12.37
N LYS A 602 6.13 -0.19 12.34
CA LYS A 602 5.59 1.16 12.14
C LYS A 602 4.51 1.50 13.15
N ILE A 603 4.74 2.52 13.93
CA ILE A 603 3.77 3.03 14.89
C ILE A 603 3.26 4.39 14.42
N ALA A 604 1.94 4.53 14.31
CA ALA A 604 1.32 5.81 14.06
C ALA A 604 1.48 6.73 15.29
N ALA A 605 1.68 8.03 15.04
CA ALA A 605 1.72 9.00 16.13
C ALA A 605 0.36 9.01 16.87
N ASN A 606 0.41 9.17 18.20
CA ASN A 606 -0.78 9.23 19.07
C ASN A 606 -1.70 8.00 18.94
N SER A 607 -1.13 6.84 18.72
CA SER A 607 -1.85 5.58 18.59
C SER A 607 -1.27 4.54 19.55
N ASP A 608 -2.10 3.68 20.07
CA ASP A 608 -1.65 2.48 20.72
C ASP A 608 -1.12 1.46 19.71
N PHE A 609 -0.24 0.60 20.17
CA PHE A 609 0.44 -0.36 19.30
C PHE A 609 0.81 -1.63 20.06
N LEU A 610 0.63 -2.76 19.42
CA LEU A 610 1.13 -4.03 19.88
C LEU A 610 1.76 -4.81 18.71
N MET A 611 2.95 -5.34 18.90
CA MET A 611 3.50 -6.41 18.09
C MET A 611 4.11 -7.46 19.01
N VAL A 612 3.66 -8.69 18.89
CA VAL A 612 4.21 -9.84 19.60
C VAL A 612 5.14 -10.58 18.66
N VAL A 613 6.38 -10.78 19.07
CA VAL A 613 7.41 -11.41 18.25
C VAL A 613 8.04 -12.58 18.97
N ASP A 614 7.79 -13.74 18.43
CA ASP A 614 8.30 -15.03 18.91
C ASP A 614 9.54 -15.43 18.13
N SER A 615 10.55 -15.97 18.81
CA SER A 615 11.82 -16.37 18.19
C SER A 615 12.27 -17.68 18.77
N ASN A 616 12.21 -18.74 17.99
CA ASN A 616 12.69 -20.06 18.40
C ASN A 616 14.21 -20.05 18.61
N ILE A 617 14.65 -20.40 19.79
CA ILE A 617 16.06 -20.54 20.18
C ILE A 617 16.41 -21.99 20.66
N GLY A 618 15.50 -22.93 20.35
CA GLY A 618 15.63 -24.33 20.77
C GLY A 618 16.43 -25.22 19.84
N PHE A 619 16.87 -24.73 18.67
CA PHE A 619 17.52 -25.52 17.61
C PHE A 619 16.63 -26.68 17.11
N ASN A 620 15.34 -26.54 17.18
CA ASN A 620 14.33 -27.52 16.80
C ASN A 620 13.23 -26.89 15.93
N LYS A 621 12.31 -27.71 15.46
CA LYS A 621 11.20 -27.31 14.57
C LYS A 621 9.85 -27.39 15.28
N THR A 622 9.83 -27.13 16.55
CA THR A 622 8.64 -27.28 17.39
C THR A 622 7.54 -26.28 17.04
N ASN A 623 7.87 -25.15 16.37
CA ASN A 623 6.85 -24.20 15.93
C ASN A 623 5.75 -24.83 15.06
N ALA A 624 6.06 -25.89 14.31
CA ALA A 624 5.06 -26.65 13.55
C ALA A 624 3.94 -27.26 14.41
N LEU A 625 4.17 -27.43 15.73
CA LEU A 625 3.24 -28.02 16.69
C LEU A 625 2.78 -27.03 17.76
N MET A 626 3.24 -25.78 17.69
CA MET A 626 2.83 -24.72 18.61
C MET A 626 1.51 -24.08 18.20
N GLN A 627 0.68 -23.79 19.19
CA GLN A 627 -0.45 -22.88 19.07
C GLN A 627 -0.22 -21.70 20.00
N THR A 628 -0.40 -20.49 19.47
CA THR A 628 -0.21 -19.25 20.22
C THR A 628 -1.51 -18.44 20.14
N GLU A 629 -1.98 -17.94 21.28
CA GLU A 629 -3.15 -17.06 21.38
C GLU A 629 -2.75 -15.78 22.07
N ILE A 630 -3.31 -14.65 21.61
CA ILE A 630 -3.06 -13.32 22.15
C ILE A 630 -4.37 -12.75 22.70
N ASN A 631 -4.33 -12.31 23.96
CA ASN A 631 -5.41 -11.55 24.56
C ASN A 631 -4.87 -10.17 24.96
N TYR A 632 -5.46 -9.11 24.43
CA TYR A 632 -5.08 -7.75 24.70
C TYR A 632 -6.22 -6.97 25.34
N THR A 633 -5.98 -6.46 26.54
CA THR A 633 -6.95 -5.65 27.27
C THR A 633 -6.40 -4.25 27.48
N VAL A 634 -7.11 -3.22 27.04
CA VAL A 634 -6.82 -1.84 27.37
C VAL A 634 -7.89 -1.25 28.26
N ASN A 635 -7.47 -0.66 29.37
CA ASN A 635 -8.34 0.01 30.32
C ASN A 635 -8.13 1.52 30.23
N LEU A 636 -9.14 2.23 29.72
CA LEU A 636 -9.18 3.68 29.55
C LEU A 636 -10.00 4.36 30.64
N ALA A 637 -10.42 3.64 31.72
CA ALA A 637 -11.25 4.18 32.79
C ALA A 637 -10.65 5.45 33.40
N ASP A 638 -9.34 5.52 33.54
CA ASP A 638 -8.61 6.77 33.82
C ASP A 638 -7.85 7.20 32.56
N MET A 639 -8.37 8.20 31.84
CA MET A 639 -7.74 8.69 30.62
C MET A 639 -6.36 9.33 30.86
N ASN A 640 -6.00 9.69 32.09
CA ASN A 640 -4.66 10.18 32.43
C ASN A 640 -3.69 9.03 32.76
N TYR A 641 -4.20 7.82 32.94
CA TYR A 641 -3.42 6.64 33.31
C TYR A 641 -3.94 5.37 32.59
N PRO A 642 -3.95 5.35 31.24
CA PRO A 642 -4.40 4.20 30.49
C PRO A 642 -3.46 3.00 30.72
N ILE A 643 -4.03 1.83 30.97
CA ILE A 643 -3.28 0.60 31.25
C ILE A 643 -3.61 -0.43 30.20
N ALA A 644 -2.58 -1.05 29.62
CA ALA A 644 -2.71 -2.20 28.75
C ALA A 644 -2.19 -3.48 29.44
N ASN A 645 -2.83 -4.58 29.11
CA ASN A 645 -2.43 -5.91 29.52
C ASN A 645 -2.38 -6.83 28.29
N THR A 646 -1.23 -7.43 28.04
CA THR A 646 -1.05 -8.41 26.97
C THR A 646 -0.81 -9.77 27.59
N THR A 647 -1.69 -10.72 27.37
CA THR A 647 -1.54 -12.13 27.78
C THR A 647 -1.29 -12.99 26.54
N ILE A 648 -0.22 -13.75 26.55
CA ILE A 648 0.16 -14.65 25.46
C ILE A 648 0.14 -16.07 26.01
N THR A 649 -0.65 -16.94 25.38
CA THR A 649 -0.79 -18.34 25.74
C THR A 649 -0.14 -19.21 24.69
N PHE A 650 0.81 -20.03 25.09
CA PHE A 650 1.50 -21.01 24.26
C PHE A 650 1.03 -22.41 24.61
N THR A 651 0.57 -23.19 23.63
CA THR A 651 0.24 -24.59 23.74
C THR A 651 1.19 -25.41 22.90
N ASN A 652 1.98 -26.28 23.54
CA ASN A 652 2.89 -27.17 22.85
C ASN A 652 2.19 -28.54 22.64
N ASN A 653 1.80 -28.82 21.40
CA ASN A 653 1.13 -30.07 21.01
C ASN A 653 2.14 -31.20 20.71
N SER A 654 3.38 -31.10 21.15
CA SER A 654 4.37 -32.16 21.01
C SER A 654 4.01 -33.37 21.81
N GLU A 655 4.02 -34.55 21.21
CA GLU A 655 3.76 -35.82 21.88
C GLU A 655 4.95 -36.24 22.73
N ILE A 656 4.63 -36.86 23.89
CA ILE A 656 5.61 -37.52 24.77
C ILE A 656 5.69 -38.99 24.36
N ASN A 657 6.75 -39.36 23.63
CA ASN A 657 6.96 -40.73 23.21
C ASN A 657 7.47 -41.57 24.41
N PRO A 658 7.09 -42.87 24.51
CA PRO A 658 7.59 -43.78 25.55
C PRO A 658 9.13 -43.89 25.49
N GLY A 659 9.80 -43.49 26.55
CA GLY A 659 11.26 -43.52 26.65
C GLY A 659 11.97 -42.24 26.23
N SER A 660 11.27 -41.19 25.69
CA SER A 660 11.85 -39.89 25.49
C SER A 660 12.04 -39.14 26.82
N SER A 661 13.06 -38.29 26.89
CA SER A 661 13.25 -37.40 28.04
C SER A 661 12.08 -36.39 28.10
N THR A 662 11.58 -36.18 29.33
CA THR A 662 10.67 -35.06 29.63
C THR A 662 11.42 -33.78 30.01
N GLU A 663 12.76 -33.86 30.14
CA GLU A 663 13.60 -32.70 30.41
C GLU A 663 13.75 -31.84 29.14
N CYS A 664 13.61 -30.53 29.30
CA CYS A 664 13.68 -29.57 28.22
C CYS A 664 15.11 -29.12 27.93
N ILE A 665 16.00 -30.06 27.61
CA ILE A 665 17.41 -29.75 27.34
C ILE A 665 17.53 -29.03 25.99
N GLN A 666 17.98 -27.78 26.01
CA GLN A 666 18.17 -26.96 24.80
C GLN A 666 19.16 -27.62 23.82
N GLY A 667 18.75 -27.80 22.57
CA GLY A 667 19.55 -28.46 21.54
C GLY A 667 19.73 -29.98 21.73
N GLY A 668 19.12 -30.55 22.78
CA GLY A 668 19.18 -31.99 23.04
C GLY A 668 18.34 -32.85 22.11
N GLY A 669 17.36 -32.22 21.46
CA GLY A 669 16.43 -32.86 20.52
C GLY A 669 16.83 -32.71 19.04
N ASP A 670 18.00 -32.20 18.70
CA ASP A 670 18.38 -31.90 17.31
C ASP A 670 18.49 -33.12 16.38
N GLY A 671 18.30 -34.29 16.92
CA GLY A 671 18.23 -35.53 16.15
C GLY A 671 19.48 -35.85 15.35
N ARG A 672 20.61 -35.13 15.56
CA ARG A 672 21.85 -35.40 14.84
C ARG A 672 22.33 -36.84 15.03
N ASP A 673 22.10 -37.38 16.20
CA ASP A 673 22.46 -38.74 16.56
C ASP A 673 21.29 -39.74 16.33
N LEU A 674 20.13 -39.27 15.93
CA LEU A 674 19.00 -40.14 15.63
C LEU A 674 19.14 -40.79 14.26
N PRO A 675 18.71 -42.05 14.08
CA PRO A 675 18.53 -42.65 12.77
C PRO A 675 17.65 -41.77 11.86
N LEU A 676 17.89 -41.83 10.54
CA LEU A 676 17.19 -40.98 9.56
C LEU A 676 15.65 -41.06 9.67
N ASP A 677 15.14 -42.25 9.96
CA ASP A 677 13.71 -42.54 10.19
C ASP A 677 13.12 -41.90 11.45
N GLN A 678 13.96 -41.47 12.39
CA GLN A 678 13.55 -40.84 13.66
C GLN A 678 13.73 -39.32 13.65
N ARG A 679 14.29 -38.72 12.58
CA ARG A 679 14.55 -37.27 12.51
C ARG A 679 13.27 -36.44 12.34
N ALA A 680 12.16 -37.03 11.95
CA ALA A 680 10.84 -36.38 11.98
C ALA A 680 10.46 -35.93 13.40
N TYR A 681 11.03 -36.58 14.45
CA TYR A 681 10.76 -36.24 15.84
C TYR A 681 11.41 -34.95 16.35
N ILE A 682 12.26 -34.28 15.54
CA ILE A 682 12.80 -32.93 15.91
C ILE A 682 11.66 -31.91 16.13
N MET A 683 10.48 -32.18 15.60
CA MET A 683 9.29 -31.35 15.80
C MET A 683 8.66 -31.59 17.19
N HIS A 684 8.77 -32.77 17.75
CA HIS A 684 8.20 -33.13 19.04
C HIS A 684 9.21 -32.89 20.18
N ASP A 685 9.37 -31.65 20.59
CA ASP A 685 10.32 -31.23 21.60
C ASP A 685 9.76 -30.12 22.50
N CYS A 686 10.50 -29.77 23.55
CA CYS A 686 10.20 -28.57 24.32
C CYS A 686 10.41 -27.34 23.44
N TYR A 687 9.50 -26.38 23.53
CA TYR A 687 9.61 -25.15 22.79
C TYR A 687 10.38 -24.11 23.57
N TRP A 688 11.47 -23.63 23.01
CA TRP A 688 12.31 -22.59 23.55
C TRP A 688 12.10 -21.30 22.75
N SER A 689 11.66 -20.22 23.40
CA SER A 689 11.42 -18.95 22.77
C SER A 689 12.11 -17.78 23.45
N TYR A 690 12.62 -16.86 22.67
CA TYR A 690 12.86 -15.50 23.10
C TYR A 690 11.73 -14.62 22.59
N LEU A 691 10.79 -14.33 23.48
CA LEU A 691 9.59 -13.53 23.20
C LEU A 691 9.89 -12.05 23.34
N ARG A 692 9.43 -11.25 22.40
CA ARG A 692 9.44 -9.78 22.46
C ARG A 692 8.05 -9.22 22.33
N ILE A 693 7.74 -8.13 23.03
CA ILE A 693 6.58 -7.30 22.77
C ILE A 693 7.02 -5.86 22.48
N TYR A 694 6.40 -5.25 21.50
CA TYR A 694 6.61 -3.85 21.13
C TYR A 694 5.36 -3.06 21.43
N THR A 695 5.55 -1.92 22.10
CA THR A 695 4.50 -1.03 22.60
C THR A 695 4.86 0.41 22.20
N PRO A 696 3.94 1.40 22.30
CA PRO A 696 4.27 2.78 21.99
C PRO A 696 5.40 3.35 22.84
N ALA A 697 6.21 4.23 22.27
CA ALA A 697 7.22 4.97 23.03
C ALA A 697 6.61 5.71 24.21
N GLY A 698 7.23 5.60 25.37
CA GLY A 698 6.73 6.14 26.64
C GLY A 698 5.88 5.17 27.45
N SER A 699 5.62 3.98 26.95
CA SER A 699 5.00 2.91 27.76
C SER A 699 5.92 2.51 28.92
N GLN A 700 5.32 2.25 30.10
CA GLN A 700 6.05 1.88 31.30
C GLN A 700 5.57 0.54 31.84
N LEU A 701 6.47 -0.45 31.89
CA LEU A 701 6.15 -1.77 32.44
C LEU A 701 5.77 -1.67 33.92
N ILE A 702 4.60 -2.19 34.28
CA ILE A 702 4.10 -2.23 35.67
C ILE A 702 4.37 -3.61 36.28
N SER A 703 4.01 -4.68 35.55
CA SER A 703 4.20 -6.05 35.98
C SER A 703 4.29 -6.98 34.80
N SER A 704 4.85 -8.16 35.04
CA SER A 704 4.98 -9.23 34.03
C SER A 704 5.13 -10.57 34.72
N THR A 705 5.05 -11.65 33.94
CA THR A 705 5.27 -13.03 34.39
C THR A 705 6.49 -13.63 33.69
N PRO A 706 7.71 -13.31 34.12
CA PRO A 706 8.91 -13.96 33.61
C PRO A 706 9.08 -15.37 34.17
N HIS A 707 9.82 -16.23 33.46
CA HIS A 707 9.99 -17.63 33.81
C HIS A 707 11.46 -17.93 34.11
N GLU A 708 11.71 -18.70 35.21
CA GLU A 708 13.04 -19.21 35.52
C GLU A 708 13.29 -20.48 34.71
N ILE A 709 14.47 -20.63 34.14
CA ILE A 709 14.88 -21.85 33.41
C ILE A 709 15.93 -22.60 34.23
N PRO A 710 15.69 -23.91 34.54
CA PRO A 710 16.62 -24.70 35.30
C PRO A 710 18.00 -24.84 34.65
N GLN A 711 19.03 -24.99 35.50
CA GLN A 711 20.43 -25.11 35.06
C GLN A 711 20.64 -26.27 34.07
N ASN A 712 20.05 -27.44 34.31
CA ASN A 712 20.19 -28.63 33.48
C ASN A 712 19.48 -28.52 32.11
N TRP A 713 18.63 -27.49 31.90
CA TRP A 713 17.98 -27.26 30.60
C TRP A 713 18.84 -26.38 29.67
N SER A 714 19.60 -25.43 30.21
CA SER A 714 20.28 -24.43 29.40
C SER A 714 21.62 -24.94 28.82
N LEU A 715 22.00 -24.50 27.62
CA LEU A 715 23.26 -24.82 26.96
C LEU A 715 24.49 -24.45 27.81
N ARG A 716 24.41 -23.42 28.64
CA ARG A 716 25.49 -22.94 29.50
C ARG A 716 25.57 -23.68 30.83
N GLU A 717 24.69 -24.64 31.08
CA GLU A 717 24.56 -25.34 32.35
C GLU A 717 24.45 -24.38 33.55
N GLN A 718 23.70 -23.30 33.36
CA GLN A 718 23.45 -22.28 34.39
C GLN A 718 21.95 -21.97 34.44
N THR A 719 21.44 -21.76 35.66
CA THR A 719 20.07 -21.27 35.85
C THR A 719 19.93 -19.91 35.19
N ILE A 720 18.91 -19.76 34.34
CA ILE A 720 18.53 -18.48 33.76
C ILE A 720 17.44 -17.88 34.64
N PRO A 721 17.73 -16.77 35.37
CA PRO A 721 16.75 -16.19 36.28
C PRO A 721 15.54 -15.60 35.54
N ALA A 722 14.37 -15.68 36.19
CA ALA A 722 13.18 -15.01 35.71
C ALA A 722 13.38 -13.49 35.61
N ARG A 723 13.38 -12.95 34.42
CA ARG A 723 13.56 -11.50 34.19
C ARG A 723 12.88 -11.01 32.92
N ILE A 724 12.65 -9.71 32.87
CA ILE A 724 12.25 -9.01 31.64
C ILE A 724 13.39 -8.11 31.23
N ASP A 725 13.76 -8.19 29.96
CA ASP A 725 14.76 -7.33 29.34
C ASP A 725 14.06 -6.11 28.74
N ILE A 726 14.58 -4.92 29.00
CA ILE A 726 14.19 -3.69 28.30
C ILE A 726 15.11 -3.58 27.09
N LEU A 727 14.53 -3.61 25.90
CA LEU A 727 15.26 -3.69 24.65
C LEU A 727 15.38 -2.32 23.98
N ASP A 728 16.56 -2.04 23.44
CA ASP A 728 16.83 -0.87 22.59
C ASP A 728 17.25 -1.34 21.19
N GLU A 729 16.27 -1.71 20.37
CA GLU A 729 16.48 -2.22 19.02
C GLU A 729 16.52 -1.11 17.95
N LYS A 730 16.56 0.16 18.37
CA LYS A 730 16.61 1.34 17.49
C LYS A 730 15.44 1.45 16.49
N ILE A 731 14.27 1.01 16.94
CA ILE A 731 13.02 1.16 16.20
C ILE A 731 12.32 2.41 16.74
N ASP A 732 12.10 3.39 15.88
CA ASP A 732 11.53 4.67 16.26
C ASP A 732 10.13 4.53 16.86
N ASN A 733 9.82 5.35 17.85
CA ASN A 733 8.53 5.42 18.53
C ASN A 733 8.09 4.13 19.24
N THR A 734 9.03 3.23 19.59
CA THR A 734 8.74 1.99 20.32
C THR A 734 9.35 1.96 21.71
N CYS A 735 8.69 1.24 22.62
CA CYS A 735 9.28 0.57 23.76
C CYS A 735 9.22 -0.94 23.50
N ALA A 736 10.27 -1.68 23.81
CA ALA A 736 10.30 -3.11 23.60
C ALA A 736 10.73 -3.84 24.90
N TYR A 737 10.00 -4.92 25.19
CA TYR A 737 10.28 -5.81 26.34
C TYR A 737 10.52 -7.23 25.83
N GLY A 738 11.51 -7.91 26.39
CA GLY A 738 11.84 -9.28 26.01
C GLY A 738 11.93 -10.22 27.20
N THR A 739 11.65 -11.49 26.99
CA THR A 739 11.85 -12.55 27.99
C THR A 739 12.12 -13.88 27.30
N ILE A 740 12.90 -14.72 27.96
CA ILE A 740 13.07 -16.11 27.57
C ILE A 740 12.01 -16.98 28.25
N LEU A 741 11.49 -17.98 27.54
CA LEU A 741 10.57 -18.97 28.09
C LEU A 741 10.77 -20.35 27.46
N VAL A 742 10.33 -21.38 28.17
CA VAL A 742 10.33 -22.77 27.68
C VAL A 742 8.98 -23.39 27.95
N VAL A 743 8.38 -23.93 26.89
CA VAL A 743 7.09 -24.66 27.00
C VAL A 743 7.36 -26.15 26.86
N PRO A 744 7.22 -26.92 27.93
CA PRO A 744 7.44 -28.39 27.89
C PRO A 744 6.46 -29.07 26.91
N LYS A 745 6.78 -30.28 26.51
CA LYS A 745 5.94 -31.10 25.63
C LYS A 745 4.57 -31.33 26.26
N SER A 746 3.49 -31.20 25.49
CA SER A 746 2.10 -31.37 25.89
C SER A 746 1.64 -30.41 27.01
N GLU A 747 2.36 -29.31 27.22
CA GLU A 747 2.05 -28.34 28.27
C GLU A 747 1.56 -27.00 27.67
N ILE A 748 0.92 -26.20 28.53
CA ILE A 748 0.48 -24.83 28.23
C ILE A 748 1.27 -23.88 29.12
N LEU A 749 1.83 -22.82 28.54
CA LEU A 749 2.48 -21.76 29.27
C LEU A 749 1.83 -20.42 28.95
N GLN A 750 1.60 -19.64 29.99
CA GLN A 750 1.03 -18.31 29.86
C GLN A 750 2.03 -17.27 30.37
N THR A 751 2.24 -16.21 29.60
CA THR A 751 3.04 -15.06 30.04
C THR A 751 2.24 -13.78 29.87
N ASN A 752 2.48 -12.80 30.76
CA ASN A 752 1.70 -11.59 30.84
C ASN A 752 2.61 -10.36 30.92
N PHE A 753 2.17 -9.27 30.30
CA PHE A 753 2.81 -7.95 30.39
C PHE A 753 1.74 -6.90 30.66
N THR A 754 1.82 -6.24 31.79
CA THR A 754 0.97 -5.10 32.14
C THR A 754 1.81 -3.83 32.09
N TYR A 755 1.37 -2.83 31.38
CA TYR A 755 2.11 -1.58 31.22
C TYR A 755 1.16 -0.38 31.13
N GLN A 756 1.64 0.75 31.60
CA GLN A 756 0.98 2.02 31.39
C GLN A 756 1.29 2.51 29.98
N LEU A 757 0.26 2.91 29.26
CA LEU A 757 0.37 3.56 27.95
C LEU A 757 0.60 5.06 28.08
N PRO A 758 1.23 5.73 27.09
CA PRO A 758 1.27 7.19 27.04
C PRO A 758 -0.15 7.76 26.86
N VAL A 759 -0.45 8.85 27.54
CA VAL A 759 -1.78 9.51 27.48
C VAL A 759 -2.16 9.92 26.03
N ALA A 760 -1.15 10.15 25.19
CA ALA A 760 -1.33 10.52 23.78
C ALA A 760 -2.08 9.49 22.93
N VAL A 761 -2.24 8.23 23.39
CA VAL A 761 -3.04 7.22 22.68
C VAL A 761 -4.54 7.53 22.67
N ILE A 762 -4.98 8.49 23.51
CA ILE A 762 -6.34 9.04 23.55
C ILE A 762 -6.30 10.43 22.95
N GLU A 763 -6.80 10.57 21.73
CA GLU A 763 -6.89 11.86 21.06
C GLU A 763 -8.21 12.55 21.39
N SER A 764 -8.15 13.85 21.76
CA SER A 764 -9.35 14.69 21.92
C SER A 764 -9.66 15.38 20.60
N GLU A 765 -10.90 15.32 20.14
CA GLU A 765 -11.36 16.07 18.98
C GLU A 765 -11.56 17.57 19.29
N ASN A 766 -11.80 18.38 18.25
CA ASN A 766 -11.87 19.85 18.35
C ASN A 766 -12.94 20.37 19.31
N ASP A 767 -13.93 19.58 19.69
CA ASP A 767 -15.00 19.94 20.64
C ASP A 767 -14.62 19.69 22.11
N ASN A 768 -13.46 19.06 22.38
CA ASN A 768 -12.99 18.61 23.69
C ASN A 768 -14.00 17.73 24.46
N LYS A 769 -14.97 17.15 23.76
CA LYS A 769 -15.98 16.25 24.32
C LYS A 769 -15.99 14.90 23.63
N THR A 770 -15.43 14.81 22.43
CA THR A 770 -15.29 13.58 21.68
C THR A 770 -13.84 13.12 21.75
N PHE A 771 -13.64 11.86 22.04
CA PHE A 771 -12.33 11.24 22.20
C PHE A 771 -12.21 10.08 21.22
N ARG A 772 -10.98 9.81 20.80
CA ARG A 772 -10.65 8.73 19.87
C ARG A 772 -9.53 7.88 20.45
N TYR A 773 -9.74 6.59 20.50
CA TYR A 773 -8.71 5.61 20.77
C TYR A 773 -8.45 4.81 19.48
N ARG A 774 -7.19 4.69 19.09
CA ARG A 774 -6.75 3.88 17.95
C ARG A 774 -5.65 2.93 18.40
N LEU A 775 -5.78 1.66 17.99
CA LEU A 775 -4.78 0.62 18.24
C LEU A 775 -4.43 -0.04 16.91
N THR A 776 -3.13 -0.21 16.67
CA THR A 776 -2.62 -1.08 15.59
C THR A 776 -1.95 -2.29 16.22
N ILE A 777 -2.36 -3.48 15.80
CA ILE A 777 -1.68 -4.74 16.13
C ILE A 777 -1.00 -5.23 14.88
N GLN A 778 0.33 -5.24 14.93
CA GLN A 778 1.16 -5.64 13.81
C GLN A 778 1.47 -7.14 13.90
N LYS A 779 1.19 -7.87 12.81
CA LYS A 779 1.46 -9.30 12.70
C LYS A 779 2.96 -9.57 12.55
N GLN A 780 3.46 -10.59 13.24
CA GLN A 780 4.80 -11.13 12.98
C GLN A 780 4.81 -11.86 11.64
N PRO A 781 5.78 -11.59 10.74
CA PRO A 781 5.94 -12.36 9.51
C PRO A 781 6.15 -13.86 9.77
N GLY A 782 5.67 -14.69 8.84
CA GLY A 782 5.82 -16.15 8.90
C GLY A 782 4.90 -16.87 9.89
N THR A 783 4.11 -16.17 10.71
CA THR A 783 3.05 -16.78 11.50
C THR A 783 1.81 -16.98 10.66
N LEU A 784 1.05 -18.04 10.93
CA LEU A 784 -0.31 -18.19 10.42
C LEU A 784 -1.28 -17.27 11.19
N ALA A 785 -2.57 -17.39 10.92
CA ALA A 785 -3.61 -16.67 11.65
C ALA A 785 -3.58 -17.06 13.15
N LEU A 786 -3.24 -16.11 14.02
CA LEU A 786 -3.22 -16.31 15.46
C LEU A 786 -4.55 -15.84 16.07
N PRO A 787 -5.23 -16.66 16.91
CA PRO A 787 -6.40 -16.21 17.67
C PRO A 787 -6.07 -14.94 18.47
N LEU A 788 -6.91 -13.91 18.31
CA LEU A 788 -6.75 -12.62 18.95
C LEU A 788 -8.05 -12.17 19.58
N THR A 789 -8.01 -11.86 20.87
CA THR A 789 -9.14 -11.24 21.59
C THR A 789 -8.72 -9.87 22.10
N LEU A 790 -9.50 -8.85 21.75
CA LEU A 790 -9.28 -7.48 22.18
C LEU A 790 -10.38 -7.04 23.14
N HIS A 791 -10.00 -6.46 24.26
CA HIS A 791 -10.90 -5.87 25.26
C HIS A 791 -10.58 -4.37 25.40
N VAL A 792 -11.55 -3.51 25.13
CA VAL A 792 -11.43 -2.06 25.33
C VAL A 792 -12.43 -1.61 26.39
N ILE A 793 -11.93 -1.18 27.54
CA ILE A 793 -12.76 -0.69 28.65
C ILE A 793 -12.76 0.83 28.57
N LEU A 794 -13.94 1.41 28.29
CA LEU A 794 -14.12 2.87 28.18
C LEU A 794 -14.19 3.53 29.56
N PRO A 795 -13.96 4.86 29.65
CA PRO A 795 -14.16 5.60 30.89
C PRO A 795 -15.62 5.56 31.37
N PRO A 796 -15.86 5.49 32.70
CA PRO A 796 -17.21 5.50 33.24
C PRO A 796 -18.02 6.72 32.78
N GLY A 797 -19.27 6.50 32.34
CA GLY A 797 -20.15 7.54 31.83
C GLY A 797 -19.79 8.06 30.43
N MET A 798 -19.03 7.28 29.66
CA MET A 798 -18.77 7.50 28.25
C MET A 798 -19.45 6.45 27.39
N ASP A 799 -20.03 6.90 26.28
CA ASP A 799 -20.64 6.02 25.28
C ASP A 799 -19.81 6.01 24.01
N ALA A 800 -19.63 4.83 23.37
CA ALA A 800 -19.04 4.77 22.04
C ALA A 800 -20.03 5.35 21.00
N VAL A 801 -19.52 6.27 20.19
CA VAL A 801 -20.23 6.87 19.04
C VAL A 801 -20.06 6.01 17.81
N SER A 802 -18.86 5.49 17.63
CA SER A 802 -18.51 4.53 16.55
C SER A 802 -17.39 3.61 17.02
N ALA A 803 -17.38 2.40 16.49
CA ALA A 803 -16.30 1.43 16.66
C ALA A 803 -16.06 0.70 15.34
N THR A 804 -14.84 0.20 15.16
CA THR A 804 -14.50 -0.70 14.05
C THR A 804 -15.48 -1.88 14.02
N SER A 805 -15.85 -2.33 12.82
CA SER A 805 -16.78 -3.45 12.63
C SER A 805 -16.32 -4.72 13.38
N GLY A 806 -17.26 -5.47 13.93
CA GLY A 806 -16.99 -6.71 14.65
C GLY A 806 -16.92 -6.56 16.17
N PHE A 807 -16.78 -5.34 16.71
CA PHE A 807 -16.90 -5.12 18.15
C PHE A 807 -18.32 -5.34 18.64
N TYR A 808 -18.44 -6.01 19.78
CA TYR A 808 -19.69 -6.15 20.52
C TYR A 808 -19.53 -5.70 21.96
N HIS A 809 -20.65 -5.30 22.55
CA HIS A 809 -20.68 -4.79 23.91
C HIS A 809 -20.83 -5.92 24.93
N SER A 810 -20.00 -5.93 25.96
CA SER A 810 -20.10 -6.91 27.04
C SER A 810 -21.39 -6.72 27.85
N GLN A 811 -22.19 -7.77 27.97
CA GLN A 811 -23.43 -7.72 28.77
C GLN A 811 -23.18 -7.67 30.30
N GLN A 812 -21.95 -7.95 30.75
CA GLN A 812 -21.61 -8.05 32.17
C GLN A 812 -21.17 -6.71 32.78
N THR A 813 -20.43 -5.89 32.05
CA THR A 813 -19.79 -4.68 32.61
C THR A 813 -20.33 -3.37 32.06
N GLY A 814 -21.03 -3.39 30.93
CA GLY A 814 -21.64 -2.19 30.31
C GLY A 814 -20.67 -1.16 29.73
N GLU A 815 -19.37 -1.26 30.00
CA GLU A 815 -18.33 -0.31 29.56
C GLU A 815 -17.25 -0.99 28.70
N GLU A 816 -17.35 -2.32 28.52
CA GLU A 816 -16.35 -3.12 27.84
C GLU A 816 -16.79 -3.49 26.43
N TRP A 817 -15.91 -3.23 25.48
CA TRP A 817 -16.04 -3.57 24.05
C TRP A 817 -15.09 -4.70 23.72
N ILE A 818 -15.59 -5.77 23.09
CA ILE A 818 -14.84 -6.98 22.78
C ILE A 818 -14.83 -7.22 21.29
N LEU A 819 -13.65 -7.57 20.75
CA LEU A 819 -13.47 -8.05 19.39
C LEU A 819 -12.72 -9.38 19.44
N GLU A 820 -13.35 -10.44 18.96
CA GLU A 820 -12.74 -11.76 18.74
C GLU A 820 -12.44 -11.90 17.24
N THR A 821 -11.19 -12.17 16.89
CA THR A 821 -10.72 -12.24 15.50
C THR A 821 -9.45 -13.11 15.41
N ASP A 822 -8.83 -13.15 14.24
CA ASP A 822 -7.49 -13.71 14.07
C ASP A 822 -6.52 -12.64 13.56
N LEU A 823 -5.24 -12.78 13.92
CA LEU A 823 -4.16 -11.91 13.47
C LEU A 823 -3.51 -12.52 12.22
N ARG A 824 -4.24 -12.53 11.11
CA ARG A 824 -3.79 -13.00 9.81
C ARG A 824 -2.99 -11.94 9.06
N GLU A 825 -3.38 -10.69 9.24
CA GLU A 825 -2.73 -9.48 8.71
C GLU A 825 -2.66 -8.41 9.81
N ASP A 826 -2.06 -7.27 9.53
CA ASP A 826 -2.05 -6.14 10.47
C ASP A 826 -3.47 -5.62 10.70
N ILE A 827 -3.85 -5.45 11.96
CA ILE A 827 -5.19 -5.00 12.34
C ILE A 827 -5.09 -3.59 12.91
N THR A 828 -5.91 -2.68 12.39
CA THR A 828 -6.10 -1.35 13.00
C THR A 828 -7.54 -1.20 13.42
N ILE A 829 -7.75 -0.91 14.71
CA ILE A 829 -9.07 -0.63 15.26
C ILE A 829 -9.16 0.82 15.74
N GLU A 830 -10.38 1.35 15.71
CA GLU A 830 -10.68 2.69 16.20
C GLU A 830 -12.01 2.66 16.97
N ILE A 831 -12.03 3.30 18.13
CA ILE A 831 -13.25 3.57 18.90
C ILE A 831 -13.32 5.08 19.17
N VAL A 832 -14.42 5.70 18.78
CA VAL A 832 -14.75 7.10 19.08
C VAL A 832 -15.80 7.11 20.16
N PHE A 833 -15.57 7.85 21.26
CA PHE A 833 -16.45 7.88 22.41
C PHE A 833 -16.64 9.30 22.95
N ARG A 834 -17.75 9.53 23.64
CA ARG A 834 -18.10 10.82 24.25
C ARG A 834 -18.88 10.62 25.55
N PRO A 835 -19.02 11.68 26.43
CA PRO A 835 -19.87 11.60 27.59
C PRO A 835 -21.30 11.17 27.24
N SER A 836 -21.84 10.23 28.00
CA SER A 836 -23.22 9.77 27.86
C SER A 836 -24.16 10.99 27.98
N ALA A 837 -25.20 11.03 27.13
CA ALA A 837 -26.22 12.06 27.28
C ALA A 837 -26.87 11.87 28.66
N GLU A 838 -26.85 12.91 29.49
CA GLU A 838 -27.64 12.90 30.74
C GLU A 838 -29.08 12.53 30.39
N VAL A 839 -29.55 11.40 30.92
CA VAL A 839 -30.94 10.94 30.78
C VAL A 839 -31.88 11.86 31.58
#